data_1b043e798d727f2cca7f28f1fa5e0fd3
#
_entry.id   1b043e798d727f2cca7f28f1fa5e0fd3
#
_cell.length_a   1.000
_cell.length_b   1.000
_cell.length_c   1.000
_cell.angle_alpha   90.00
_cell.angle_beta   90.00
_cell.angle_gamma   90.00
#
_symmetry.space_group_name_H-M   'P 1'
#
loop_
_entity.id
_entity.type
_entity.pdbx_description
1 polymer ?
#
loop_
_entity_poly.entity_id
_entity_poly.type
_entity_poly.pdbx_seq_one_letter_code
_entity_poly.pdbx_strand_id
1 'polypeptide(L)'
;MGIANAAVKGYTAYGFMPLTSSEGVFSTKLVKFNTTEPANVNEVASFDRFIRAGVCIDGTYYMMAADDGLVCYSFLKMHLATQTITEIANYSTSDRESALMVMDMAYDATTDNIYALAFDITGAEEDDAGNLDIPFGLFTINKETGKATLMGYQDFEMLYSMAFNQEGQLVVLSSQGVLWNMIKETGTLAEEVGYADQAPSALQSMTFDKDGLLWWAGFNEVQQDTGNTPNGFLGCFTFNPDEYFYEFKNVGKLGNNIELVGLYIDPIIVSADAPAAVTSLTATPGNEGAAYCSLKWKNPTQTYGGGTLADGFSINVYRNEELVKTYSDCKAGTEMTFEDKNMTANFYRYKVETANKAGNGVPAFSENIFIGTDIPGAVEELKAVKNSEGYDITVSWNIPSSGANNGWFDKNNLTYKVVRYPGETVLYNDLKATTFTDKTITELKGYYYKVTAVAASGEGVSANSNAVVSGPAIEKIPYVGDFSSTDGLNLWTVTNGDNDEYSFKNHVYGNGTCALRYFPENKINPETAANEWIASVPIKLEAGKFYSIDFKINGFGEIFPINYQITIGKDTTPASQTKVLGTYPSEAVQGVTSRSLIFSVEETGIYHIGFNILNTVMFELHGFEINERQLVELEAVSLTGSKTPQLGAENAYDVVIKNNGVNTIYGYKVALFDEQGTELTYTIQNEPLESLYSKTTTVYWTPTKASSYKIYATVTVEGDANVENNKTESLPAMVLGNGKWVDITEGKSMAPSYPFNISAKHGLAQTIYTQQEVGGTASTITAVKFYPYVFGKNEVDAFTGKIYMANTAKTSFEGNDPISQSEFQLVYSGTLKVNNGDTELPIMLDSPFNYSGGNICIMTVSETKSPSYYLSWYGKSAEKRQLSYSSKTAPFDFTQAMKSEKYLPNISFFTSTSGGVNSLSTNGNLIIYPSMAQTVINVKSDSAIGEIEIYSTSGVLQMRTSEFANETVATLNISNLQNGCYILKTNNAARMFVKQ
;
A
#
# COMPACT_ATOMS: atom_id res chain seq x y z
N MET A 1 30.71 41.96 4.47
CA MET A 1 32.15 41.94 4.17
C MET A 1 32.39 40.77 3.24
N GLY A 2 32.92 40.98 2.03
CA GLY A 2 33.08 39.89 1.07
C GLY A 2 33.98 38.80 1.63
N ILE A 3 33.49 37.58 1.57
CA ILE A 3 34.25 36.35 1.86
C ILE A 3 35.36 36.32 0.79
N ALA A 4 36.59 36.49 1.24
CA ALA A 4 37.75 36.33 0.38
C ALA A 4 37.71 34.90 -0.17
N ASN A 5 37.70 34.77 -1.53
CA ASN A 5 37.88 33.50 -2.22
C ASN A 5 39.10 32.80 -1.62
N ALA A 6 38.87 31.83 -0.72
CA ALA A 6 39.94 30.99 -0.20
C ALA A 6 40.56 30.30 -1.42
N ALA A 7 41.84 30.57 -1.66
CA ALA A 7 42.54 29.91 -2.74
C ALA A 7 42.52 28.41 -2.50
N VAL A 8 42.01 27.65 -3.46
CA VAL A 8 41.99 26.19 -3.42
C VAL A 8 43.42 25.70 -3.18
N LYS A 9 43.66 25.02 -2.07
CA LYS A 9 45.00 24.48 -1.77
C LYS A 9 45.26 23.26 -2.66
N GLY A 10 46.48 23.13 -3.12
CA GLY A 10 46.94 22.00 -3.91
C GLY A 10 47.21 20.77 -3.03
N TYR A 11 46.26 19.81 -3.03
CA TYR A 11 46.44 18.52 -2.42
C TYR A 11 46.70 17.45 -3.49
N THR A 12 47.36 16.35 -3.11
CA THR A 12 47.35 15.14 -3.94
C THR A 12 46.03 14.42 -3.73
N ALA A 13 45.31 14.20 -4.82
CA ALA A 13 44.05 13.40 -4.83
C ALA A 13 44.30 12.04 -5.49
N TYR A 14 43.61 11.03 -5.03
CA TYR A 14 43.56 9.69 -5.60
C TYR A 14 42.12 9.28 -5.85
N GLY A 15 41.92 8.33 -6.77
CA GLY A 15 40.64 7.70 -7.01
C GLY A 15 40.74 6.61 -8.07
N PHE A 16 39.67 5.87 -8.24
CA PHE A 16 39.58 4.82 -9.21
C PHE A 16 38.85 5.29 -10.46
N MET A 17 39.42 5.06 -11.62
CA MET A 17 38.81 5.30 -12.94
C MET A 17 38.33 3.98 -13.51
N PRO A 18 37.03 3.67 -13.42
CA PRO A 18 36.44 2.48 -14.03
C PRO A 18 36.48 2.58 -15.56
N LEU A 19 36.74 1.47 -16.22
CA LEU A 19 36.89 1.38 -17.68
C LEU A 19 36.13 0.17 -18.21
N THR A 20 35.42 0.38 -19.33
CA THR A 20 34.82 -0.71 -20.11
C THR A 20 35.43 -0.67 -21.52
N SER A 21 36.02 -1.77 -21.96
CA SER A 21 36.56 -1.86 -23.31
C SER A 21 35.43 -1.94 -24.35
N SER A 22 35.76 -1.74 -25.62
CA SER A 22 34.83 -1.93 -26.75
C SER A 22 34.37 -3.39 -26.91
N GLU A 23 35.05 -4.35 -26.25
CA GLU A 23 34.68 -5.76 -26.19
C GLU A 23 33.92 -6.16 -24.92
N GLY A 24 33.55 -5.18 -24.07
CA GLY A 24 32.81 -5.40 -22.84
C GLY A 24 33.65 -5.92 -21.66
N VAL A 25 34.99 -5.79 -21.74
CA VAL A 25 35.90 -6.18 -20.65
C VAL A 25 35.98 -5.01 -19.65
N PHE A 26 35.75 -5.30 -18.38
CA PHE A 26 35.78 -4.37 -17.26
C PHE A 26 37.17 -4.33 -16.61
N SER A 27 37.67 -3.15 -16.31
CA SER A 27 38.94 -2.91 -15.60
C SER A 27 38.90 -1.59 -14.85
N THR A 28 39.89 -1.32 -14.00
CA THR A 28 39.97 -0.05 -13.26
C THR A 28 41.41 0.40 -13.14
N LYS A 29 41.63 1.70 -13.27
CA LYS A 29 42.89 2.34 -12.98
C LYS A 29 42.82 3.13 -11.67
N LEU A 30 43.78 2.90 -10.78
CA LEU A 30 44.06 3.85 -9.70
C LEU A 30 44.83 5.02 -10.30
N VAL A 31 44.31 6.20 -10.09
CA VAL A 31 44.90 7.44 -10.60
C VAL A 31 45.18 8.43 -9.47
N LYS A 32 46.11 9.36 -9.75
CA LYS A 32 46.40 10.51 -8.87
C LYS A 32 46.49 11.79 -9.66
N PHE A 33 46.15 12.90 -9.04
CA PHE A 33 46.22 14.24 -9.62
C PHE A 33 46.37 15.29 -8.50
N ASN A 34 46.71 16.54 -8.90
CA ASN A 34 46.69 17.68 -7.98
C ASN A 34 45.32 18.38 -8.04
N THR A 35 44.73 18.71 -6.90
CA THR A 35 43.41 19.36 -6.83
C THR A 35 43.37 20.74 -7.50
N THR A 36 44.50 21.42 -7.68
CA THR A 36 44.63 22.70 -8.44
C THR A 36 44.84 22.48 -9.92
N GLU A 37 45.19 21.26 -10.38
CA GLU A 37 45.44 20.88 -11.76
C GLU A 37 44.76 19.55 -12.11
N PRO A 38 43.42 19.44 -11.98
CA PRO A 38 42.72 18.17 -12.10
C PRO A 38 42.77 17.59 -13.52
N ALA A 39 43.11 18.37 -14.53
CA ALA A 39 43.32 17.88 -15.90
C ALA A 39 44.54 16.96 -16.04
N ASN A 40 45.53 17.06 -15.13
CA ASN A 40 46.77 16.30 -15.16
C ASN A 40 46.66 15.03 -14.33
N VAL A 41 45.93 14.04 -14.85
CA VAL A 41 45.72 12.73 -14.17
C VAL A 41 46.85 11.78 -14.54
N ASN A 42 47.46 11.13 -13.54
CA ASN A 42 48.52 10.15 -13.70
C ASN A 42 48.05 8.78 -13.18
N GLU A 43 48.27 7.73 -13.97
CA GLU A 43 48.06 6.36 -13.56
C GLU A 43 49.05 5.94 -12.49
N VAL A 44 48.57 5.26 -11.43
CA VAL A 44 49.36 4.71 -10.33
C VAL A 44 49.43 3.17 -10.44
N ALA A 45 48.27 2.54 -10.73
CA ALA A 45 48.14 1.09 -10.91
C ALA A 45 46.96 0.76 -11.81
N SER A 46 46.89 -0.47 -12.32
CA SER A 46 45.78 -0.99 -13.10
C SER A 46 45.33 -2.35 -12.58
N PHE A 47 44.04 -2.61 -12.59
CA PHE A 47 43.43 -3.80 -12.01
C PHE A 47 42.41 -4.40 -13.00
N ASP A 48 42.40 -5.74 -13.15
CA ASP A 48 41.43 -6.49 -13.96
C ASP A 48 40.13 -6.72 -13.15
N ARG A 49 39.64 -5.65 -12.52
CA ARG A 49 38.41 -5.62 -11.72
C ARG A 49 37.71 -4.30 -11.96
N PHE A 50 36.39 -4.28 -11.96
CA PHE A 50 35.58 -3.06 -12.06
C PHE A 50 35.25 -2.55 -10.65
N ILE A 51 36.03 -1.57 -10.17
CA ILE A 51 35.74 -0.91 -8.89
C ILE A 51 34.64 0.11 -9.11
N ARG A 52 33.50 -0.15 -8.48
CA ARG A 52 32.30 0.68 -8.64
C ARG A 52 32.21 1.79 -7.59
N ALA A 53 32.67 1.52 -6.39
CA ALA A 53 32.74 2.49 -5.30
C ALA A 53 33.89 2.16 -4.35
N GLY A 54 34.33 3.16 -3.58
CA GLY A 54 35.39 2.96 -2.61
C GLY A 54 35.56 4.13 -1.65
N VAL A 55 36.19 3.87 -0.52
CA VAL A 55 36.55 4.87 0.48
C VAL A 55 37.94 4.57 1.03
N CYS A 56 38.77 5.59 1.20
CA CYS A 56 40.11 5.45 1.78
C CYS A 56 40.11 5.86 3.27
N ILE A 57 40.56 4.96 4.11
CA ILE A 57 40.69 5.17 5.55
C ILE A 57 42.17 5.01 5.89
N ASP A 58 42.82 6.07 6.34
CA ASP A 58 44.24 6.07 6.75
C ASP A 58 45.17 5.38 5.72
N GLY A 59 44.99 5.69 4.43
CA GLY A 59 45.78 5.12 3.34
C GLY A 59 45.41 3.69 2.94
N THR A 60 44.33 3.14 3.46
CA THR A 60 43.80 1.85 3.08
C THR A 60 42.45 2.07 2.39
N TYR A 61 42.34 1.68 1.15
CA TYR A 61 41.08 1.66 0.42
C TYR A 61 40.26 0.43 0.75
N TYR A 62 38.94 0.63 1.00
CA TYR A 62 37.89 -0.37 1.02
C TYR A 62 37.03 -0.13 -0.20
N MET A 63 36.74 -1.18 -0.98
CA MET A 63 36.19 -1.04 -2.33
C MET A 63 35.14 -2.10 -2.60
N MET A 64 34.10 -1.70 -3.33
CA MET A 64 33.10 -2.60 -3.90
C MET A 64 33.40 -2.83 -5.37
N ALA A 65 33.55 -4.10 -5.77
CA ALA A 65 33.82 -4.49 -7.16
C ALA A 65 32.63 -5.22 -7.79
N ALA A 66 32.30 -4.82 -9.03
CA ALA A 66 31.22 -5.33 -9.84
C ALA A 66 31.77 -5.88 -11.17
N ASP A 67 32.08 -7.15 -11.23
CA ASP A 67 32.72 -7.76 -12.41
C ASP A 67 31.81 -7.78 -13.66
N ASP A 68 30.48 -7.61 -13.48
CA ASP A 68 29.49 -7.38 -14.54
C ASP A 68 29.17 -5.90 -14.80
N GLY A 69 29.87 -4.99 -14.11
CA GLY A 69 29.68 -3.55 -14.18
C GLY A 69 28.50 -3.01 -13.39
N LEU A 70 27.61 -3.82 -12.84
CA LEU A 70 26.37 -3.45 -12.13
C LEU A 70 26.36 -3.87 -10.68
N VAL A 71 26.32 -5.18 -10.40
CA VAL A 71 26.17 -5.71 -9.05
C VAL A 71 27.53 -5.96 -8.42
N CYS A 72 27.72 -5.49 -7.17
CA CYS A 72 28.97 -5.69 -6.45
C CYS A 72 28.97 -7.07 -5.79
N TYR A 73 29.80 -7.96 -6.28
CA TYR A 73 29.98 -9.32 -5.77
C TYR A 73 31.21 -9.49 -4.90
N SER A 74 32.06 -8.48 -4.77
CA SER A 74 33.27 -8.54 -3.95
C SER A 74 33.49 -7.28 -3.15
N PHE A 75 33.85 -7.47 -1.88
CA PHE A 75 34.36 -6.41 -1.01
C PHE A 75 35.86 -6.58 -0.81
N LEU A 76 36.62 -5.56 -1.16
CA LEU A 76 38.06 -5.60 -1.29
C LEU A 76 38.71 -4.57 -0.39
N LYS A 77 39.97 -4.81 0.03
CA LYS A 77 40.84 -3.79 0.61
C LYS A 77 42.17 -3.72 -0.11
N MET A 78 42.75 -2.52 -0.13
CA MET A 78 44.05 -2.26 -0.72
C MET A 78 44.76 -1.14 0.04
N HIS A 79 45.98 -1.37 0.46
CA HIS A 79 46.79 -0.28 1.01
C HIS A 79 47.41 0.53 -0.13
N LEU A 80 47.25 1.88 -0.09
CA LEU A 80 47.66 2.78 -1.17
C LEU A 80 49.13 2.68 -1.54
N ALA A 81 50.01 2.46 -0.53
CA ALA A 81 51.46 2.37 -0.77
C ALA A 81 51.90 1.05 -1.41
N THR A 82 51.24 -0.05 -1.13
CA THR A 82 51.59 -1.39 -1.67
C THR A 82 50.81 -1.80 -2.89
N GLN A 83 49.63 -1.19 -3.10
CA GLN A 83 48.69 -1.45 -4.21
C GLN A 83 48.26 -2.92 -4.33
N THR A 84 48.45 -3.70 -3.24
CA THR A 84 48.06 -5.11 -3.19
C THR A 84 46.59 -5.21 -2.76
N ILE A 85 45.75 -5.79 -3.62
CA ILE A 85 44.32 -6.05 -3.34
C ILE A 85 44.18 -7.34 -2.51
N THR A 86 43.39 -7.28 -1.47
CA THR A 86 42.95 -8.44 -0.67
C THR A 86 41.42 -8.47 -0.69
N GLU A 87 40.82 -9.63 -1.02
CA GLU A 87 39.37 -9.82 -0.93
C GLU A 87 38.99 -10.11 0.52
N ILE A 88 38.02 -9.34 1.05
CA ILE A 88 37.45 -9.50 2.39
C ILE A 88 36.22 -10.42 2.32
N ALA A 89 35.34 -10.19 1.34
CA ALA A 89 34.12 -10.96 1.14
C ALA A 89 33.82 -11.18 -0.35
N ASN A 90 33.17 -12.31 -0.65
CA ASN A 90 32.65 -12.64 -1.97
C ASN A 90 31.19 -13.08 -1.84
N TYR A 91 30.28 -12.23 -2.28
CA TYR A 91 28.83 -12.40 -2.12
C TYR A 91 28.23 -13.38 -3.13
N SER A 92 28.93 -13.73 -4.21
CA SER A 92 28.44 -14.65 -5.24
C SER A 92 28.25 -16.08 -4.73
N THR A 93 28.89 -16.43 -3.61
CA THR A 93 28.93 -17.80 -3.08
C THR A 93 28.39 -17.97 -1.66
N SER A 94 28.33 -16.91 -0.85
CA SER A 94 28.11 -17.04 0.60
C SER A 94 27.02 -16.13 1.20
N ASP A 95 26.77 -14.98 0.62
CA ASP A 95 25.83 -14.00 1.20
C ASP A 95 25.28 -13.04 0.12
N ARG A 96 24.19 -13.45 -0.53
CA ARG A 96 23.53 -12.61 -1.54
C ARG A 96 22.82 -11.41 -0.96
N GLU A 97 22.48 -11.41 0.33
CA GLU A 97 21.85 -10.27 1.01
C GLU A 97 22.76 -9.03 1.08
N SER A 98 24.08 -9.23 0.91
CA SER A 98 25.06 -8.13 0.84
C SER A 98 25.46 -7.76 -0.59
N ALA A 99 24.92 -8.39 -1.61
CA ALA A 99 25.16 -8.06 -3.02
C ALA A 99 24.35 -6.84 -3.43
N LEU A 100 25.00 -5.69 -3.54
CA LEU A 100 24.38 -4.39 -3.78
C LEU A 100 24.86 -3.79 -5.11
N MET A 101 24.03 -2.97 -5.74
CA MET A 101 24.49 -2.07 -6.80
C MET A 101 24.87 -0.74 -6.17
N VAL A 102 26.14 -0.64 -5.71
CA VAL A 102 26.63 0.51 -4.95
C VAL A 102 26.86 1.71 -5.85
N MET A 103 26.41 2.89 -5.43
CA MET A 103 26.61 4.17 -6.12
C MET A 103 27.83 4.92 -5.59
N ASP A 104 27.98 5.05 -4.27
CA ASP A 104 29.12 5.66 -3.62
C ASP A 104 29.30 5.15 -2.20
N MET A 105 30.46 5.36 -1.60
CA MET A 105 30.82 4.96 -0.24
C MET A 105 31.49 6.08 0.51
N ALA A 106 31.19 6.23 1.79
CA ALA A 106 31.85 7.16 2.69
C ALA A 106 32.11 6.56 4.06
N TYR A 107 33.11 7.10 4.75
CA TYR A 107 33.52 6.68 6.10
C TYR A 107 33.14 7.72 7.14
N ASP A 108 32.43 7.29 8.17
CA ASP A 108 32.16 8.08 9.36
C ASP A 108 33.21 7.81 10.43
N ALA A 109 34.16 8.76 10.58
CA ALA A 109 35.23 8.65 11.59
C ALA A 109 34.71 8.73 13.03
N THR A 110 33.51 9.25 13.28
CA THR A 110 32.94 9.36 14.63
C THR A 110 32.39 8.03 15.15
N THR A 111 31.95 7.15 14.25
CA THR A 111 31.38 5.82 14.58
C THR A 111 32.24 4.65 14.09
N ASP A 112 33.30 4.93 13.33
CA ASP A 112 34.19 3.95 12.70
C ASP A 112 33.44 3.00 11.72
N ASN A 113 32.40 3.50 11.05
CA ASN A 113 31.61 2.73 10.10
C ASN A 113 31.79 3.22 8.67
N ILE A 114 31.76 2.27 7.73
CA ILE A 114 31.65 2.56 6.31
C ILE A 114 30.15 2.55 5.95
N TYR A 115 29.72 3.57 5.23
CA TYR A 115 28.36 3.66 4.68
C TYR A 115 28.40 3.57 3.16
N ALA A 116 27.32 3.08 2.55
CA ALA A 116 27.14 2.98 1.11
C ALA A 116 25.72 3.42 0.71
N LEU A 117 25.63 4.20 -0.36
CA LEU A 117 24.39 4.41 -1.11
C LEU A 117 24.29 3.31 -2.15
N ALA A 118 23.19 2.54 -2.15
CA ALA A 118 23.07 1.40 -3.04
C ALA A 118 21.62 1.06 -3.37
N PHE A 119 21.45 0.40 -4.53
CA PHE A 119 20.23 -0.33 -4.85
C PHE A 119 20.31 -1.73 -4.23
N ASP A 120 19.25 -2.12 -3.56
CA ASP A 120 19.06 -3.47 -3.02
C ASP A 120 18.51 -4.39 -4.10
N ILE A 121 19.39 -5.14 -4.74
CA ILE A 121 19.01 -6.06 -5.83
C ILE A 121 18.13 -7.20 -5.32
N THR A 122 18.25 -7.53 -4.02
CA THR A 122 17.48 -8.63 -3.41
C THR A 122 16.07 -8.21 -3.04
N GLY A 123 15.86 -6.90 -2.82
CA GLY A 123 14.56 -6.30 -2.57
C GLY A 123 13.81 -5.85 -3.84
N ALA A 124 14.29 -6.22 -5.03
CA ALA A 124 13.65 -5.83 -6.29
C ALA A 124 12.26 -6.45 -6.45
N GLU A 125 11.26 -5.62 -6.71
CA GLU A 125 9.88 -6.03 -6.96
C GLU A 125 9.49 -5.70 -8.41
N GLU A 126 8.70 -6.57 -9.06
CA GLU A 126 8.17 -6.32 -10.39
C GLU A 126 6.77 -5.68 -10.28
N ASP A 127 6.57 -4.52 -10.91
CA ASP A 127 5.26 -3.87 -10.94
C ASP A 127 4.28 -4.59 -11.88
N ASP A 128 2.99 -4.24 -11.82
CA ASP A 128 1.92 -4.81 -12.66
C ASP A 128 2.16 -4.64 -14.18
N ALA A 129 3.13 -3.81 -14.59
CA ALA A 129 3.51 -3.57 -15.97
C ALA A 129 4.77 -4.33 -16.39
N GLY A 130 5.40 -5.08 -15.48
CA GLY A 130 6.64 -5.84 -15.71
C GLY A 130 7.91 -5.01 -15.58
N ASN A 131 7.86 -3.84 -14.92
CA ASN A 131 9.04 -3.07 -14.59
C ASN A 131 9.57 -3.48 -13.21
N LEU A 132 10.89 -3.66 -13.11
CA LEU A 132 11.55 -3.92 -11.83
C LEU A 132 11.67 -2.60 -11.04
N ASP A 133 11.04 -2.56 -9.87
CA ASP A 133 11.27 -1.55 -8.85
C ASP A 133 12.35 -2.07 -7.90
N ILE A 134 13.52 -1.46 -7.93
CA ILE A 134 14.67 -1.86 -7.11
C ILE A 134 14.84 -0.81 -5.99
N PRO A 135 14.60 -1.20 -4.72
CA PRO A 135 14.72 -0.26 -3.61
C PRO A 135 16.12 0.36 -3.54
N PHE A 136 16.16 1.66 -3.31
CA PHE A 136 17.41 2.41 -3.15
C PHE A 136 17.54 2.91 -1.72
N GLY A 137 18.71 2.76 -1.09
CA GLY A 137 18.85 3.11 0.32
C GLY A 137 20.27 3.34 0.81
N LEU A 138 20.35 3.62 2.12
CA LEU A 138 21.59 3.76 2.86
C LEU A 138 21.90 2.45 3.61
N PHE A 139 23.12 1.97 3.48
CA PHE A 139 23.63 0.76 4.12
C PHE A 139 24.89 1.07 4.93
N THR A 140 25.15 0.31 5.99
CA THR A 140 26.47 0.21 6.60
C THR A 140 27.17 -1.04 6.09
N ILE A 141 28.50 -0.97 5.90
CA ILE A 141 29.34 -2.09 5.49
C ILE A 141 30.34 -2.39 6.60
N ASN A 142 30.29 -3.59 7.11
CA ASN A 142 31.28 -4.03 8.10
C ASN A 142 32.66 -4.21 7.44
N LYS A 143 33.66 -3.42 7.84
CA LYS A 143 34.98 -3.39 7.19
C LYS A 143 35.78 -4.69 7.32
N GLU A 144 35.45 -5.57 8.29
CA GLU A 144 36.15 -6.85 8.52
C GLU A 144 35.49 -8.03 7.80
N THR A 145 34.16 -8.00 7.66
CA THR A 145 33.38 -9.10 7.09
C THR A 145 32.76 -8.78 5.75
N GLY A 146 32.66 -7.48 5.38
CA GLY A 146 31.96 -7.00 4.20
C GLY A 146 30.43 -7.03 4.34
N LYS A 147 29.88 -7.49 5.46
CA LYS A 147 28.42 -7.61 5.63
C LYS A 147 27.75 -6.24 5.54
N ALA A 148 26.79 -6.11 4.64
CA ALA A 148 25.93 -4.95 4.51
C ALA A 148 24.76 -5.02 5.52
N THR A 149 24.33 -3.87 6.02
CA THR A 149 23.16 -3.74 6.88
C THR A 149 22.38 -2.50 6.46
N LEU A 150 21.11 -2.68 6.10
CA LEU A 150 20.21 -1.60 5.70
C LEU A 150 19.96 -0.66 6.89
N MET A 151 20.10 0.66 6.64
CA MET A 151 19.71 1.73 7.55
C MET A 151 18.33 2.29 7.22
N GLY A 152 17.99 2.41 5.94
CA GLY A 152 16.68 2.81 5.45
C GLY A 152 16.65 3.04 3.94
N TYR A 153 15.48 2.86 3.34
CA TYR A 153 15.24 3.12 1.91
C TYR A 153 14.86 4.57 1.65
N GLN A 154 15.10 5.01 0.39
CA GLN A 154 14.75 6.33 -0.13
C GLN A 154 13.71 6.21 -1.22
N ASP A 155 12.56 6.86 -1.02
CA ASP A 155 11.42 6.82 -1.97
C ASP A 155 11.31 8.10 -2.84
N PHE A 156 12.10 9.15 -2.56
CA PHE A 156 11.86 10.47 -3.13
C PHE A 156 12.87 10.92 -4.19
N GLU A 157 14.13 10.57 -4.07
CA GLU A 157 15.16 11.11 -4.94
C GLU A 157 16.36 10.17 -5.09
N MET A 158 16.82 9.99 -6.31
CA MET A 158 18.03 9.20 -6.57
C MET A 158 19.26 9.98 -6.14
N LEU A 159 20.11 9.35 -5.34
CA LEU A 159 21.33 9.94 -4.79
C LEU A 159 22.55 9.32 -5.48
N TYR A 160 23.50 10.16 -5.86
CA TYR A 160 24.65 9.75 -6.65
C TYR A 160 25.96 9.68 -5.85
N SER A 161 26.11 10.51 -4.84
CA SER A 161 27.36 10.56 -4.07
C SER A 161 27.13 10.97 -2.63
N MET A 162 28.09 10.66 -1.75
CA MET A 162 27.98 10.89 -0.32
C MET A 162 29.33 11.20 0.32
N ALA A 163 29.30 11.96 1.41
CA ALA A 163 30.50 12.23 2.23
C ALA A 163 30.15 12.54 3.68
N PHE A 164 30.99 12.15 4.61
CA PHE A 164 30.93 12.55 6.02
C PHE A 164 31.89 13.70 6.30
N ASN A 165 31.40 14.70 7.04
CA ASN A 165 32.27 15.72 7.61
C ASN A 165 32.95 15.21 8.90
N GLN A 166 33.81 16.03 9.50
CA GLN A 166 34.58 15.66 10.72
C GLN A 166 33.66 15.46 11.95
N GLU A 167 32.48 16.06 11.98
CA GLU A 167 31.46 15.94 13.02
C GLU A 167 30.55 14.72 12.85
N GLY A 168 30.73 13.93 11.80
CA GLY A 168 29.96 12.75 11.49
C GLY A 168 28.59 13.07 10.90
N GLN A 169 28.40 14.26 10.32
CA GLN A 169 27.21 14.61 9.53
C GLN A 169 27.36 14.07 8.12
N LEU A 170 26.32 13.43 7.63
CA LEU A 170 26.25 12.86 6.29
C LEU A 170 25.65 13.85 5.32
N VAL A 171 26.40 14.20 4.26
CA VAL A 171 25.94 15.01 3.13
C VAL A 171 25.82 14.10 1.91
N VAL A 172 24.71 14.19 1.18
CA VAL A 172 24.44 13.42 -0.04
C VAL A 172 24.07 14.33 -1.21
N LEU A 173 24.39 13.90 -2.43
CA LEU A 173 24.12 14.65 -3.67
C LEU A 173 23.05 13.90 -4.49
N SER A 174 21.96 14.61 -4.80
CA SER A 174 20.84 14.07 -5.57
C SER A 174 21.02 14.17 -7.09
N SER A 175 20.16 13.47 -7.82
CA SER A 175 20.09 13.51 -9.29
C SER A 175 19.83 14.89 -9.88
N GLN A 176 19.27 15.80 -9.09
CA GLN A 176 19.03 17.19 -9.49
C GLN A 176 20.19 18.14 -9.16
N GLY A 177 21.28 17.62 -8.58
CA GLY A 177 22.40 18.43 -8.13
C GLY A 177 22.16 19.14 -6.79
N VAL A 178 21.18 18.70 -6.03
CA VAL A 178 20.90 19.23 -4.68
C VAL A 178 21.73 18.48 -3.64
N LEU A 179 22.37 19.21 -2.73
CA LEU A 179 23.02 18.65 -1.54
C LEU A 179 22.02 18.62 -0.39
N TRP A 180 21.90 17.46 0.25
CA TRP A 180 21.07 17.23 1.39
C TRP A 180 21.88 16.76 2.61
N ASN A 181 21.49 17.19 3.80
CA ASN A 181 21.83 16.46 5.01
C ASN A 181 20.95 15.21 5.10
N MET A 182 21.57 14.06 5.44
CA MET A 182 20.87 12.79 5.62
C MET A 182 21.05 12.30 7.05
N ILE A 183 19.97 11.81 7.66
CA ILE A 183 20.00 11.15 8.96
C ILE A 183 20.57 9.75 8.77
N LYS A 184 21.81 9.54 9.17
CA LYS A 184 22.55 8.27 8.93
C LYS A 184 21.93 7.06 9.63
N GLU A 185 21.16 7.26 10.71
CA GLU A 185 20.50 6.20 11.47
C GLU A 185 19.25 5.65 10.76
N THR A 186 18.65 6.41 9.86
CA THR A 186 17.41 6.04 9.17
C THR A 186 17.48 6.12 7.64
N GLY A 187 18.57 6.68 7.10
CA GLY A 187 18.69 6.96 5.66
C GLY A 187 17.75 8.04 5.13
N THR A 188 17.08 8.82 5.98
CA THR A 188 16.09 9.82 5.58
C THR A 188 16.74 11.16 5.26
N LEU A 189 16.33 11.83 4.18
CA LEU A 189 16.74 13.21 3.88
C LEU A 189 16.15 14.17 4.91
N ALA A 190 16.99 15.07 5.44
CA ALA A 190 16.60 16.01 6.49
C ALA A 190 16.36 17.41 5.93
N GLU A 191 17.41 18.09 5.50
CA GLU A 191 17.37 19.46 5.01
C GLU A 191 18.28 19.64 3.79
N GLU A 192 17.88 20.55 2.93
CA GLU A 192 18.66 20.97 1.78
C GLU A 192 19.75 21.94 2.22
N VAL A 193 21.01 21.64 1.86
CA VAL A 193 22.18 22.39 2.34
C VAL A 193 23.05 22.94 1.23
N GLY A 194 22.72 22.75 -0.04
CA GLY A 194 23.48 23.28 -1.16
C GLY A 194 22.99 22.87 -2.54
N TYR A 195 23.50 23.53 -3.57
CA TYR A 195 23.26 23.19 -4.97
C TYR A 195 24.54 23.10 -5.77
N ALA A 196 24.61 22.12 -6.67
CA ALA A 196 25.57 22.14 -7.76
C ALA A 196 24.90 22.73 -9.03
N ASP A 197 25.65 23.50 -9.79
CA ASP A 197 25.17 24.04 -11.07
C ASP A 197 24.99 22.98 -12.18
N GLN A 198 25.22 21.71 -11.84
CA GLN A 198 25.23 20.58 -12.76
C GLN A 198 24.54 19.38 -12.13
N ALA A 199 23.60 18.77 -12.88
CA ALA A 199 22.97 17.53 -12.47
C ALA A 199 23.93 16.35 -12.69
N PRO A 200 24.19 15.50 -11.69
CA PRO A 200 25.08 14.34 -11.81
C PRO A 200 24.47 13.22 -12.67
N SER A 201 25.35 12.46 -13.33
CA SER A 201 25.03 11.22 -14.01
C SER A 201 26.18 10.22 -13.83
N ALA A 202 25.91 8.92 -13.98
CA ALA A 202 26.89 7.85 -13.85
C ALA A 202 27.64 7.79 -12.49
N LEU A 203 28.80 7.14 -12.44
CA LEU A 203 29.56 6.92 -11.21
C LEU A 203 30.39 8.15 -10.83
N GLN A 204 30.36 8.51 -9.55
CA GLN A 204 31.00 9.72 -9.00
C GLN A 204 31.41 9.50 -7.55
N SER A 205 32.12 10.45 -6.94
CA SER A 205 32.46 10.37 -5.53
C SER A 205 32.69 11.75 -4.92
N MET A 206 32.32 11.90 -3.65
CA MET A 206 32.62 13.08 -2.81
C MET A 206 33.47 12.71 -1.62
N THR A 207 34.25 13.68 -1.13
CA THR A 207 35.00 13.53 0.12
C THR A 207 35.29 14.90 0.73
N PHE A 208 35.34 14.97 2.07
CA PHE A 208 35.87 16.14 2.76
C PHE A 208 37.39 16.07 2.87
N ASP A 209 38.07 17.20 2.72
CA ASP A 209 39.47 17.29 3.09
C ASP A 209 39.64 17.61 4.59
N LYS A 210 40.86 17.61 5.05
CA LYS A 210 41.18 17.91 6.46
C LYS A 210 40.84 19.34 6.91
N ASP A 211 40.64 20.26 5.99
CA ASP A 211 40.27 21.65 6.25
C ASP A 211 38.74 21.87 6.19
N GLY A 212 37.96 20.80 5.97
CA GLY A 212 36.49 20.81 5.94
C GLY A 212 35.90 21.26 4.61
N LEU A 213 36.67 21.32 3.51
CA LEU A 213 36.19 21.60 2.17
C LEU A 213 35.67 20.30 1.55
N LEU A 214 34.45 20.32 1.05
CA LEU A 214 33.85 19.18 0.37
C LEU A 214 34.26 19.17 -1.10
N TRP A 215 34.94 18.12 -1.52
CA TRP A 215 35.36 17.88 -2.89
C TRP A 215 34.43 16.93 -3.60
N TRP A 216 34.19 17.16 -4.89
CA TRP A 216 33.35 16.33 -5.72
C TRP A 216 34.04 16.05 -7.08
N ALA A 217 34.36 14.77 -7.31
CA ALA A 217 34.73 14.27 -8.63
C ALA A 217 33.43 13.97 -9.38
N GLY A 218 32.88 14.98 -10.03
CA GLY A 218 31.60 14.94 -10.71
C GLY A 218 31.72 14.47 -12.15
N PHE A 219 30.63 13.85 -12.60
CA PHE A 219 30.44 13.44 -13.99
C PHE A 219 29.02 13.72 -14.44
N ASN A 220 28.86 14.29 -15.62
CA ASN A 220 27.57 14.44 -16.27
C ASN A 220 27.69 14.31 -17.78
N GLU A 221 26.56 14.16 -18.47
CA GLU A 221 26.47 14.18 -19.91
C GLU A 221 25.87 15.52 -20.38
N VAL A 222 26.61 16.27 -21.12
CA VAL A 222 26.16 17.56 -21.71
C VAL A 222 25.49 17.27 -23.04
N GLN A 223 24.19 17.59 -23.14
CA GLN A 223 23.42 17.43 -24.36
C GLN A 223 23.88 18.43 -25.43
N GLN A 224 24.24 17.93 -26.60
CA GLN A 224 24.60 18.73 -27.76
C GLN A 224 23.78 18.28 -28.98
N ASP A 225 23.70 19.10 -30.04
CA ASP A 225 22.98 18.78 -31.27
C ASP A 225 23.46 17.49 -31.97
N THR A 226 24.66 17.02 -31.65
CA THR A 226 25.28 15.79 -32.20
C THR A 226 25.24 14.59 -31.27
N GLY A 227 24.58 14.70 -30.13
CA GLY A 227 24.50 13.66 -29.07
C GLY A 227 25.10 14.11 -27.75
N ASN A 228 24.99 13.25 -26.71
CA ASN A 228 25.53 13.55 -25.37
C ASN A 228 27.07 13.52 -25.38
N THR A 229 27.69 14.48 -24.74
CA THR A 229 29.15 14.53 -24.58
C THR A 229 29.53 14.35 -23.11
N PRO A 230 30.40 13.36 -22.76
CA PRO A 230 30.85 13.15 -21.39
C PRO A 230 31.59 14.38 -20.85
N ASN A 231 31.33 14.73 -19.60
CA ASN A 231 31.96 15.86 -18.95
C ASN A 231 32.33 15.48 -17.48
N GLY A 232 33.54 15.01 -17.30
CA GLY A 232 34.17 14.78 -16.00
C GLY A 232 34.85 16.02 -15.46
N PHE A 233 34.60 16.42 -14.24
CA PHE A 233 35.14 17.61 -13.61
C PHE A 233 35.46 17.40 -12.14
N LEU A 234 36.34 18.24 -11.59
CA LEU A 234 36.53 18.37 -10.13
C LEU A 234 35.84 19.65 -9.68
N GLY A 235 34.97 19.55 -8.74
CA GLY A 235 34.33 20.66 -8.06
C GLY A 235 34.63 20.67 -6.57
N CYS A 236 34.33 21.76 -5.90
CA CYS A 236 34.31 21.83 -4.45
C CYS A 236 33.14 22.67 -3.95
N PHE A 237 32.72 22.38 -2.72
CA PHE A 237 31.66 23.10 -2.05
C PHE A 237 32.24 23.75 -0.79
N THR A 238 32.08 25.06 -0.67
CA THR A 238 32.52 25.84 0.50
C THR A 238 31.33 26.13 1.39
N PHE A 239 31.37 25.74 2.65
CA PHE A 239 30.32 26.01 3.59
C PHE A 239 30.26 27.49 3.96
N ASN A 240 29.10 28.10 3.81
CA ASN A 240 28.79 29.46 4.25
C ASN A 240 28.03 29.39 5.59
N PRO A 241 28.68 29.73 6.72
CA PRO A 241 28.04 29.59 8.04
C PRO A 241 26.94 30.64 8.30
N ASP A 242 26.90 31.74 7.55
CA ASP A 242 25.90 32.79 7.71
C ASP A 242 24.56 32.38 7.07
N GLU A 243 24.60 31.57 6.00
CA GLU A 243 23.42 31.07 5.28
C GLU A 243 23.13 29.60 5.58
N TYR A 244 24.04 28.92 6.30
CA TYR A 244 23.99 27.49 6.58
C TYR A 244 23.91 26.65 5.29
N PHE A 245 24.72 27.00 4.29
CA PHE A 245 24.61 26.52 2.92
C PHE A 245 25.96 26.28 2.27
N TYR A 246 26.07 25.26 1.41
CA TYR A 246 27.25 24.94 0.63
C TYR A 246 27.20 25.62 -0.76
N GLU A 247 28.16 26.45 -1.06
CA GLU A 247 28.33 27.11 -2.34
C GLU A 247 29.26 26.30 -3.27
N PHE A 248 28.76 25.94 -4.45
CA PHE A 248 29.51 25.17 -5.44
C PHE A 248 30.50 26.01 -6.21
N LYS A 249 31.67 25.42 -6.48
CA LYS A 249 32.69 25.97 -7.37
C LYS A 249 33.27 24.88 -8.26
N ASN A 250 33.14 25.01 -9.55
CA ASN A 250 33.86 24.16 -10.51
C ASN A 250 35.34 24.55 -10.54
N VAL A 251 36.22 23.61 -10.19
CA VAL A 251 37.68 23.80 -10.16
C VAL A 251 38.27 23.59 -11.54
N GLY A 252 37.78 22.63 -12.32
CA GLY A 252 38.24 22.36 -13.64
C GLY A 252 37.91 20.96 -14.16
N LYS A 253 38.23 20.73 -15.42
CA LYS A 253 38.05 19.44 -16.09
C LYS A 253 38.91 18.36 -15.42
N LEU A 254 38.33 17.18 -15.18
CA LEU A 254 39.02 16.04 -14.59
C LEU A 254 39.55 15.12 -15.70
N GLY A 255 40.90 15.10 -15.84
CA GLY A 255 41.55 14.32 -16.88
C GLY A 255 40.99 14.64 -18.28
N ASN A 256 40.67 13.61 -19.04
CA ASN A 256 40.00 13.73 -20.34
C ASN A 256 38.49 13.33 -20.21
N ASN A 257 37.73 14.03 -19.34
CA ASN A 257 36.34 13.76 -19.01
C ASN A 257 36.16 12.34 -18.40
N ILE A 258 36.93 12.02 -17.39
CA ILE A 258 36.88 10.70 -16.74
C ILE A 258 35.82 10.64 -15.67
N GLU A 259 35.22 9.47 -15.49
CA GLU A 259 34.53 9.08 -14.28
C GLU A 259 35.54 8.72 -13.21
N LEU A 260 35.26 9.10 -11.96
CA LEU A 260 36.12 8.80 -10.82
C LEU A 260 35.31 8.42 -9.61
N VAL A 261 35.62 7.26 -9.01
CA VAL A 261 35.00 6.77 -7.78
C VAL A 261 36.05 6.66 -6.67
N GLY A 262 35.61 6.66 -5.42
CA GLY A 262 36.51 6.55 -4.28
C GLY A 262 37.51 7.71 -4.19
N LEU A 263 37.04 8.94 -4.37
CA LEU A 263 37.87 10.14 -4.26
C LEU A 263 38.49 10.24 -2.86
N TYR A 264 39.80 10.39 -2.79
CA TYR A 264 40.56 10.60 -1.56
C TYR A 264 41.51 11.75 -1.70
N ILE A 265 41.51 12.66 -0.76
CA ILE A 265 42.46 13.81 -0.68
C ILE A 265 43.50 13.48 0.37
N ASP A 266 44.75 13.28 -0.07
CA ASP A 266 45.84 12.90 0.80
C ASP A 266 46.32 14.13 1.63
N PRO A 267 46.22 14.07 2.97
CA PRO A 267 46.60 15.19 3.84
C PRO A 267 48.12 15.32 4.03
N ILE A 268 48.94 14.35 3.59
CA ILE A 268 50.31 14.23 4.00
C ILE A 268 51.28 14.16 2.81
N ILE A 269 52.32 14.99 2.85
CA ILE A 269 53.49 14.90 1.97
C ILE A 269 54.68 14.40 2.79
N VAL A 270 55.06 13.12 2.63
CA VAL A 270 56.18 12.51 3.33
C VAL A 270 57.43 12.46 2.45
N SER A 271 58.56 12.98 2.92
CA SER A 271 59.85 12.86 2.24
C SER A 271 60.35 11.39 2.24
N ALA A 272 60.97 10.96 1.13
CA ALA A 272 61.55 9.60 1.06
C ALA A 272 62.64 9.36 2.13
N ASP A 273 63.32 10.38 2.59
CA ASP A 273 64.33 10.31 3.66
C ASP A 273 63.76 10.51 5.07
N ALA A 274 62.49 10.82 5.22
CA ALA A 274 61.81 10.85 6.52
C ALA A 274 61.67 9.42 7.09
N PRO A 275 61.59 9.24 8.43
CA PRO A 275 61.48 7.90 9.02
C PRO A 275 60.20 7.18 8.56
N ALA A 276 60.21 5.87 8.39
CA ALA A 276 58.99 5.06 8.23
C ALA A 276 58.12 5.09 9.49
N ALA A 277 56.89 4.62 9.40
CA ALA A 277 56.00 4.47 10.55
C ALA A 277 56.58 3.54 11.63
N VAL A 278 56.24 3.76 12.89
CA VAL A 278 56.45 2.76 13.96
C VAL A 278 55.61 1.51 13.67
N THR A 279 56.08 0.38 14.17
CA THR A 279 55.37 -0.91 13.98
C THR A 279 54.93 -1.47 15.35
N SER A 280 53.94 -2.42 15.28
CA SER A 280 53.41 -3.07 16.48
C SER A 280 52.88 -2.09 17.53
N LEU A 281 52.27 -0.99 17.11
CA LEU A 281 51.62 -0.07 18.02
C LEU A 281 50.43 -0.75 18.68
N THR A 282 50.47 -0.81 20.02
CA THR A 282 49.34 -1.27 20.83
C THR A 282 49.02 -0.22 21.88
N ALA A 283 47.71 -0.03 22.14
CA ALA A 283 47.22 0.79 23.24
C ALA A 283 46.35 -0.08 24.14
N THR A 284 46.66 -0.16 25.41
CA THR A 284 46.03 -1.02 26.40
C THR A 284 45.43 -0.19 27.52
N PRO A 285 44.10 -0.25 27.76
CA PRO A 285 43.43 0.44 28.84
C PRO A 285 43.94 0.00 30.21
N GLY A 286 43.86 0.89 31.17
CA GLY A 286 44.19 0.58 32.59
C GLY A 286 43.27 -0.54 33.14
N ASN A 287 43.80 -1.40 33.94
CA ASN A 287 43.05 -2.50 34.59
C ASN A 287 41.89 -1.95 35.43
N GLU A 288 40.74 -2.66 35.40
CA GLU A 288 39.55 -2.33 36.20
C GLU A 288 39.08 -0.88 36.05
N GLY A 289 39.11 -0.39 34.78
CA GLY A 289 38.69 0.96 34.46
C GLY A 289 39.59 2.09 35.01
N ALA A 290 40.81 1.78 35.33
CA ALA A 290 41.75 2.79 35.81
C ALA A 290 42.02 3.84 34.70
N ALA A 291 42.14 5.09 35.12
CA ALA A 291 42.24 6.27 34.27
C ALA A 291 43.64 6.46 33.64
N TYR A 292 44.15 5.44 32.95
CA TYR A 292 45.39 5.48 32.19
C TYR A 292 45.36 4.55 30.98
N CYS A 293 46.24 4.78 30.01
CA CYS A 293 46.53 3.95 28.87
C CYS A 293 48.00 3.62 28.75
N SER A 294 48.33 2.34 28.49
CA SER A 294 49.73 1.93 28.23
C SER A 294 49.91 1.69 26.73
N LEU A 295 50.79 2.47 26.11
CA LEU A 295 51.20 2.29 24.72
C LEU A 295 52.48 1.51 24.62
N LYS A 296 52.60 0.66 23.61
CA LYS A 296 53.83 -0.03 23.24
C LYS A 296 53.98 0.00 21.71
N TRP A 297 55.18 0.24 21.22
CA TRP A 297 55.52 0.17 19.80
C TRP A 297 56.96 -0.18 19.57
N LYS A 298 57.29 -0.47 18.29
CA LYS A 298 58.69 -0.67 17.85
C LYS A 298 59.07 0.44 16.88
N ASN A 299 60.20 1.08 17.10
CA ASN A 299 60.74 2.12 16.26
C ASN A 299 61.11 1.60 14.86
N PRO A 300 60.93 2.40 13.79
CA PRO A 300 61.32 1.98 12.44
C PRO A 300 62.81 1.76 12.32
N THR A 301 63.22 0.88 11.38
CA THR A 301 64.62 0.65 11.02
C THR A 301 64.94 1.23 9.64
N GLN A 302 63.94 1.75 8.93
CA GLN A 302 64.07 2.27 7.59
C GLN A 302 63.44 3.67 7.49
N THR A 303 63.87 4.42 6.47
CA THR A 303 63.17 5.62 6.02
C THR A 303 61.94 5.23 5.20
N TYR A 304 61.05 6.20 4.93
CA TYR A 304 59.86 6.02 4.11
C TYR A 304 60.18 5.49 2.71
N GLY A 305 61.25 5.94 2.08
CA GLY A 305 61.76 5.44 0.81
C GLY A 305 62.54 4.13 0.87
N GLY A 306 62.57 3.43 2.02
CA GLY A 306 63.22 2.11 2.19
C GLY A 306 64.70 2.15 2.53
N GLY A 307 65.33 3.32 2.64
CA GLY A 307 66.72 3.47 3.11
C GLY A 307 66.91 3.14 4.57
N THR A 308 68.14 2.85 5.02
CA THR A 308 68.47 2.63 6.46
C THR A 308 68.24 3.89 7.25
N LEU A 309 67.44 3.85 8.33
CA LEU A 309 67.22 4.96 9.24
C LEU A 309 68.35 5.09 10.22
N ALA A 310 68.97 6.28 10.30
CA ALA A 310 69.98 6.62 11.28
C ALA A 310 69.34 6.91 12.66
N ASP A 311 70.08 6.60 13.75
CA ASP A 311 69.73 7.02 15.10
C ASP A 311 69.68 8.56 15.23
N GLY A 312 68.96 9.07 16.27
CA GLY A 312 68.87 10.49 16.54
C GLY A 312 67.61 11.18 15.98
N PHE A 313 66.61 10.43 15.57
CA PHE A 313 65.29 10.95 15.19
C PHE A 313 64.37 11.18 16.43
N SER A 314 63.28 11.90 16.23
CA SER A 314 62.28 12.14 17.28
C SER A 314 60.99 11.34 17.04
N ILE A 315 60.25 11.12 18.13
CA ILE A 315 58.91 10.50 18.09
C ILE A 315 57.95 11.35 18.90
N ASN A 316 56.87 11.73 18.25
CA ASN A 316 55.77 12.46 18.86
C ASN A 316 54.58 11.49 19.08
N VAL A 317 54.01 11.50 20.25
CA VAL A 317 52.81 10.75 20.61
C VAL A 317 51.69 11.75 20.81
N TYR A 318 50.60 11.55 20.08
CA TYR A 318 49.41 12.36 20.16
C TYR A 318 48.26 11.52 20.72
N ARG A 319 47.39 12.14 21.49
CA ARG A 319 46.12 11.61 22.00
C ARG A 319 45.01 12.47 21.43
N ASN A 320 44.09 11.90 20.60
CA ASN A 320 43.04 12.66 19.92
C ASN A 320 43.60 13.95 19.29
N GLU A 321 44.70 13.84 18.50
CA GLU A 321 45.44 14.91 17.82
C GLU A 321 46.19 15.92 18.77
N GLU A 322 46.04 15.80 20.08
CA GLU A 322 46.79 16.59 21.05
C GLU A 322 48.17 15.96 21.34
N LEU A 323 49.26 16.71 21.18
CA LEU A 323 50.62 16.23 21.50
C LEU A 323 50.75 16.01 23.00
N VAL A 324 50.92 14.76 23.44
CA VAL A 324 51.06 14.41 24.86
C VAL A 324 52.50 14.04 25.25
N LYS A 325 53.34 13.63 24.28
CA LYS A 325 54.72 13.25 24.55
C LYS A 325 55.62 13.39 23.35
N THR A 326 56.84 13.87 23.56
CA THR A 326 57.92 13.86 22.56
C THR A 326 59.14 13.11 23.14
N TYR A 327 59.71 12.24 22.35
CA TYR A 327 61.00 11.59 22.59
C TYR A 327 61.99 12.11 21.56
N SER A 328 63.19 12.50 22.03
CA SER A 328 64.31 12.94 21.19
C SER A 328 65.44 11.93 21.21
N ASP A 329 66.29 11.93 20.20
CA ASP A 329 67.47 11.06 20.10
C ASP A 329 67.13 9.55 20.16
N CYS A 330 65.98 9.17 19.44
CA CYS A 330 65.52 7.79 19.38
C CYS A 330 66.45 6.90 18.57
N LYS A 331 66.54 5.63 18.97
CA LYS A 331 67.31 4.61 18.26
C LYS A 331 66.43 3.76 17.36
N ALA A 332 66.91 3.45 16.16
CA ALA A 332 66.21 2.58 15.21
C ALA A 332 65.98 1.17 15.79
N GLY A 333 64.80 0.58 15.52
CA GLY A 333 64.45 -0.78 15.93
C GLY A 333 64.20 -1.00 17.44
N THR A 334 64.29 0.03 18.27
CA THR A 334 64.05 -0.08 19.72
C THR A 334 62.58 -0.20 20.04
N GLU A 335 62.21 -1.06 20.97
CA GLU A 335 60.86 -1.07 21.57
C GLU A 335 60.72 0.09 22.57
N MET A 336 59.59 0.79 22.48
CA MET A 336 59.24 1.94 23.30
C MET A 336 57.91 1.70 23.99
N THR A 337 57.77 2.33 25.17
CA THR A 337 56.53 2.33 25.96
C THR A 337 56.21 3.73 26.44
N PHE A 338 54.94 4.04 26.55
CA PHE A 338 54.46 5.29 27.11
C PHE A 338 53.19 5.01 27.95
N GLU A 339 53.11 5.56 29.14
CA GLU A 339 51.94 5.46 30.01
C GLU A 339 51.29 6.84 30.12
N ASP A 340 50.12 7.00 29.48
CA ASP A 340 49.30 8.20 29.53
C ASP A 340 48.35 8.12 30.73
N LYS A 341 48.44 9.08 31.67
CA LYS A 341 47.79 9.05 33.01
C LYS A 341 46.79 10.19 33.17
N ASN A 342 45.95 10.08 34.21
CA ASN A 342 44.97 11.09 34.61
C ASN A 342 43.94 11.41 33.51
N MET A 343 43.47 10.36 32.87
CA MET A 343 42.50 10.45 31.80
C MET A 343 41.07 10.50 32.35
N THR A 344 40.12 11.00 31.59
CA THR A 344 38.70 10.91 31.89
C THR A 344 38.11 9.71 31.14
N ALA A 345 36.96 9.20 31.62
CA ALA A 345 36.25 8.13 30.91
C ALA A 345 35.77 8.64 29.54
N ASN A 346 36.41 8.16 28.49
CA ASN A 346 36.10 8.56 27.10
C ASN A 346 36.82 7.63 26.10
N PHE A 347 36.49 7.78 24.83
CA PHE A 347 37.24 7.19 23.74
C PHE A 347 38.51 7.97 23.43
N TYR A 348 39.58 7.24 23.18
CA TYR A 348 40.87 7.79 22.82
C TYR A 348 41.52 7.03 21.68
N ARG A 349 42.09 7.78 20.74
CA ARG A 349 42.92 7.27 19.67
C ARG A 349 44.28 7.87 19.77
N TYR A 350 45.33 7.04 19.68
CA TYR A 350 46.69 7.50 19.71
C TYR A 350 47.31 7.49 18.34
N LYS A 351 48.05 8.57 18.03
CA LYS A 351 48.86 8.70 16.83
C LYS A 351 50.32 8.78 17.28
N VAL A 352 51.17 7.96 16.69
CA VAL A 352 52.62 7.96 16.93
C VAL A 352 53.31 8.33 15.63
N GLU A 353 53.97 9.51 15.63
CA GLU A 353 54.59 10.08 14.43
C GLU A 353 56.10 10.21 14.68
N THR A 354 56.88 9.73 13.75
CA THR A 354 58.33 9.87 13.72
C THR A 354 58.76 11.11 12.96
N ALA A 355 59.91 11.73 13.30
CA ALA A 355 60.45 12.89 12.54
C ALA A 355 61.95 12.92 12.58
N ASN A 356 62.59 13.39 11.49
CA ASN A 356 63.99 13.69 11.38
C ASN A 356 64.21 15.01 10.60
N LYS A 357 65.49 15.31 10.17
CA LYS A 357 65.84 16.53 9.42
C LYS A 357 65.11 16.63 8.03
N ALA A 358 64.65 15.49 7.50
CA ALA A 358 63.95 15.45 6.20
C ALA A 358 62.43 15.69 6.35
N GLY A 359 61.92 15.74 7.60
CA GLY A 359 60.50 15.99 7.87
C GLY A 359 59.87 14.89 8.73
N ASN A 360 58.54 14.98 8.89
CA ASN A 360 57.74 13.98 9.58
C ASN A 360 57.59 12.73 8.72
N GLY A 361 57.62 11.57 9.38
CA GLY A 361 57.34 10.27 8.78
C GLY A 361 55.83 9.98 8.71
N VAL A 362 55.51 8.81 8.21
CA VAL A 362 54.10 8.33 8.20
C VAL A 362 53.70 8.03 9.66
N PRO A 363 52.57 8.58 10.14
CA PRO A 363 52.10 8.25 11.48
C PRO A 363 51.56 6.82 11.56
N ALA A 364 51.65 6.21 12.73
CA ALA A 364 50.91 5.02 13.08
C ALA A 364 49.80 5.36 14.07
N PHE A 365 48.64 4.72 13.92
CA PHE A 365 47.46 4.93 14.75
C PHE A 365 47.10 3.69 15.57
N SER A 366 46.65 3.90 16.81
CA SER A 366 45.97 2.84 17.55
C SER A 366 44.54 2.65 17.07
N GLU A 367 43.90 1.54 17.45
CA GLU A 367 42.44 1.45 17.48
C GLU A 367 41.87 2.53 18.40
N ASN A 368 40.58 2.86 18.19
CA ASN A 368 39.84 3.72 19.09
C ASN A 368 39.45 2.92 20.35
N ILE A 369 39.94 3.27 21.51
CA ILE A 369 39.76 2.50 22.74
C ILE A 369 39.09 3.31 23.84
N PHE A 370 38.21 2.69 24.60
CA PHE A 370 37.58 3.31 25.76
C PHE A 370 38.49 3.19 27.00
N ILE A 371 38.76 4.29 27.67
CA ILE A 371 39.56 4.38 28.88
C ILE A 371 38.66 4.84 30.03
N GLY A 372 38.82 4.26 31.21
CA GLY A 372 38.03 4.60 32.38
C GLY A 372 36.94 3.57 32.68
N THR A 373 36.07 3.90 33.64
CA THR A 373 34.93 3.06 34.00
C THR A 373 33.78 3.29 33.00
N ASP A 374 33.38 2.24 32.33
CA ASP A 374 32.29 2.23 31.37
C ASP A 374 30.92 2.01 32.03
N ILE A 375 29.84 2.28 31.31
CA ILE A 375 28.49 1.82 31.66
C ILE A 375 28.31 0.36 31.18
N PRO A 376 27.40 -0.44 31.79
CA PRO A 376 27.19 -1.81 31.35
C PRO A 376 26.76 -1.91 29.89
N GLY A 377 27.21 -2.93 29.17
CA GLY A 377 26.66 -3.33 27.90
C GLY A 377 25.23 -3.92 28.05
N ALA A 378 24.66 -4.36 26.95
CA ALA A 378 23.37 -5.02 26.97
C ALA A 378 23.44 -6.37 27.71
N VAL A 379 22.38 -6.73 28.44
CA VAL A 379 22.22 -8.07 29.01
C VAL A 379 22.18 -9.11 27.89
N GLU A 380 22.73 -10.29 28.18
CA GLU A 380 22.88 -11.37 27.19
C GLU A 380 21.82 -12.45 27.39
N GLU A 381 21.48 -13.17 26.33
CA GLU A 381 20.51 -14.27 26.34
C GLU A 381 19.18 -13.91 27.00
N LEU A 382 18.71 -12.67 26.85
CA LEU A 382 17.45 -12.21 27.44
C LEU A 382 16.28 -12.97 26.81
N LYS A 383 15.54 -13.69 27.64
CA LYS A 383 14.45 -14.57 27.21
C LYS A 383 13.23 -14.42 28.10
N ALA A 384 12.05 -14.34 27.50
CA ALA A 384 10.75 -14.44 28.15
C ALA A 384 10.07 -15.76 27.80
N VAL A 385 9.47 -16.43 28.79
CA VAL A 385 8.77 -17.72 28.63
C VAL A 385 7.48 -17.69 29.43
N LYS A 386 6.33 -17.97 28.76
CA LYS A 386 5.05 -18.16 29.45
C LYS A 386 5.12 -19.44 30.30
N ASN A 387 4.66 -19.35 31.54
CA ASN A 387 4.56 -20.53 32.39
C ASN A 387 3.44 -21.48 31.94
N SER A 388 3.56 -22.74 32.19
CA SER A 388 2.57 -23.78 31.81
C SER A 388 1.21 -23.58 32.46
N GLU A 389 1.15 -22.96 33.62
CA GLU A 389 -0.08 -22.66 34.36
C GLU A 389 -0.29 -21.14 34.47
N GLY A 390 -1.54 -20.70 34.24
CA GLY A 390 -1.92 -19.28 34.33
C GLY A 390 -1.40 -18.42 33.19
N TYR A 391 -1.14 -17.15 33.53
CA TYR A 391 -0.71 -16.12 32.56
C TYR A 391 0.69 -15.57 32.90
N ASP A 392 1.35 -16.11 33.90
CA ASP A 392 2.63 -15.65 34.40
C ASP A 392 3.71 -15.83 33.32
N ILE A 393 4.64 -14.84 33.21
CA ILE A 393 5.76 -14.89 32.29
C ILE A 393 7.06 -14.86 33.11
N THR A 394 7.91 -15.84 32.93
CA THR A 394 9.26 -15.87 33.53
C THR A 394 10.27 -15.27 32.54
N VAL A 395 11.03 -14.27 33.01
CA VAL A 395 12.05 -13.57 32.24
C VAL A 395 13.41 -13.84 32.86
N SER A 396 14.41 -14.16 32.05
CA SER A 396 15.77 -14.46 32.50
C SER A 396 16.80 -13.93 31.51
N TRP A 397 18.00 -13.63 32.01
CA TRP A 397 19.13 -13.14 31.23
C TRP A 397 20.47 -13.45 31.89
N ASN A 398 21.54 -13.27 31.10
CA ASN A 398 22.91 -13.27 31.58
C ASN A 398 23.41 -11.85 31.78
N ILE A 399 24.37 -11.65 32.70
CA ILE A 399 25.01 -10.36 32.92
C ILE A 399 25.81 -9.94 31.66
N PRO A 400 25.95 -8.64 31.36
CA PRO A 400 26.77 -8.19 30.25
C PRO A 400 28.22 -8.67 30.39
N SER A 401 28.81 -9.14 29.28
CA SER A 401 30.24 -9.57 29.28
C SER A 401 31.19 -8.39 29.18
N SER A 402 30.82 -7.26 28.57
CA SER A 402 31.61 -6.03 28.41
C SER A 402 30.78 -4.78 28.70
N GLY A 403 31.43 -3.64 28.85
CA GLY A 403 30.76 -2.33 28.90
C GLY A 403 30.18 -1.94 27.52
N ALA A 404 29.36 -0.90 27.52
CA ALA A 404 28.69 -0.37 26.29
C ALA A 404 29.68 0.07 25.20
N ASN A 405 30.86 0.51 25.64
CA ASN A 405 31.95 0.95 24.78
C ASN A 405 33.12 -0.06 24.76
N ASN A 406 32.86 -1.33 25.05
CA ASN A 406 33.87 -2.38 25.27
C ASN A 406 34.87 -2.07 26.42
N GLY A 407 34.52 -1.12 27.27
CA GLY A 407 35.30 -0.76 28.45
C GLY A 407 34.98 -1.66 29.67
N TRP A 408 35.72 -1.46 30.73
CA TRP A 408 35.51 -2.15 32.00
C TRP A 408 34.38 -1.51 32.81
N PHE A 409 33.53 -2.30 33.45
CA PHE A 409 32.56 -1.87 34.45
C PHE A 409 32.50 -2.88 35.61
N ASP A 410 32.04 -2.46 36.80
CA ASP A 410 31.91 -3.36 37.95
C ASP A 410 30.71 -4.31 37.79
N LYS A 411 31.00 -5.59 37.54
CA LYS A 411 29.98 -6.65 37.36
C LYS A 411 29.37 -7.14 38.69
N ASN A 412 29.98 -6.82 39.83
CA ASN A 412 29.58 -7.43 41.11
C ASN A 412 28.39 -6.71 41.77
N ASN A 413 28.11 -5.49 41.42
CA ASN A 413 27.10 -4.63 42.04
C ASN A 413 26.02 -4.15 41.05
N LEU A 414 25.69 -5.00 40.12
CA LEU A 414 24.62 -4.68 39.13
C LEU A 414 23.22 -4.76 39.76
N THR A 415 22.39 -3.82 39.31
CA THR A 415 20.91 -3.91 39.40
C THR A 415 20.31 -3.82 38.02
N TYR A 416 19.04 -4.13 37.89
CA TYR A 416 18.37 -4.14 36.60
C TYR A 416 17.08 -3.35 36.66
N LYS A 417 16.90 -2.47 35.67
CA LYS A 417 15.63 -1.84 35.37
C LYS A 417 14.89 -2.72 34.37
N VAL A 418 13.66 -3.05 34.71
CA VAL A 418 12.81 -3.92 33.87
C VAL A 418 11.53 -3.21 33.51
N VAL A 419 11.26 -3.10 32.21
CA VAL A 419 10.06 -2.46 31.66
C VAL A 419 9.33 -3.45 30.77
N ARG A 420 8.03 -3.62 30.99
CA ARG A 420 7.16 -4.47 30.17
C ARG A 420 6.48 -3.65 29.07
N TYR A 421 6.42 -4.20 27.89
CA TYR A 421 5.68 -3.68 26.74
C TYR A 421 4.61 -4.70 26.27
N PRO A 422 3.53 -4.21 25.63
CA PRO A 422 3.18 -2.83 25.42
C PRO A 422 2.74 -2.12 26.70
N GLY A 423 2.78 -0.79 26.72
CA GLY A 423 2.30 0.06 27.81
C GLY A 423 3.38 0.61 28.73
N GLU A 424 4.68 0.39 28.43
CA GLU A 424 5.85 0.94 29.17
C GLU A 424 5.76 0.79 30.70
N THR A 425 5.24 -0.38 31.16
CA THR A 425 5.06 -0.62 32.61
C THR A 425 6.40 -0.93 33.26
N VAL A 426 6.89 -0.05 34.11
CA VAL A 426 8.09 -0.30 34.92
C VAL A 426 7.75 -1.31 36.00
N LEU A 427 8.34 -2.51 35.93
CA LEU A 427 8.17 -3.56 36.90
C LEU A 427 9.21 -3.47 38.03
N TYR A 428 10.44 -3.14 37.68
CA TYR A 428 11.57 -2.98 38.62
C TYR A 428 12.47 -1.83 38.16
N ASN A 429 13.06 -1.12 39.12
CA ASN A 429 14.14 -0.15 38.90
C ASN A 429 15.49 -0.63 39.46
N ASP A 430 15.47 -1.61 40.34
CA ASP A 430 16.65 -2.02 41.13
C ASP A 430 16.69 -3.54 41.44
N LEU A 431 16.16 -4.34 40.51
CA LEU A 431 16.16 -5.81 40.63
C LEU A 431 17.62 -6.33 40.70
N LYS A 432 17.95 -7.14 41.70
CA LYS A 432 19.30 -7.71 41.85
C LYS A 432 19.46 -9.10 41.21
N ALA A 433 18.34 -9.77 40.94
CA ALA A 433 18.37 -11.09 40.33
C ALA A 433 18.38 -10.95 38.79
N THR A 434 18.94 -11.94 38.13
CA THR A 434 18.94 -12.06 36.66
C THR A 434 17.71 -12.84 36.12
N THR A 435 16.69 -13.00 36.94
CA THR A 435 15.40 -13.62 36.58
C THR A 435 14.29 -13.11 37.47
N PHE A 436 13.08 -13.07 36.96
CA PHE A 436 11.87 -12.80 37.71
C PHE A 436 10.65 -13.42 37.02
N THR A 437 9.52 -13.50 37.72
CA THR A 437 8.24 -13.90 37.13
C THR A 437 7.24 -12.76 37.22
N ASP A 438 6.78 -12.28 36.06
CA ASP A 438 5.68 -11.30 35.96
C ASP A 438 4.34 -12.00 36.24
N LYS A 439 3.72 -11.67 37.38
CA LYS A 439 2.41 -12.17 37.81
C LYS A 439 1.27 -11.16 37.62
N THR A 440 1.53 -10.09 36.92
CA THR A 440 0.61 -8.96 36.79
C THR A 440 -0.14 -8.93 35.44
N ILE A 441 -0.06 -10.02 34.68
CA ILE A 441 -0.74 -10.16 33.39
C ILE A 441 -2.24 -10.34 33.59
N THR A 442 -3.05 -9.43 33.03
CA THR A 442 -4.52 -9.41 33.11
C THR A 442 -5.22 -9.30 31.75
N GLU A 443 -4.49 -8.94 30.72
CA GLU A 443 -5.02 -8.79 29.36
C GLU A 443 -4.29 -9.71 28.39
N LEU A 444 -4.99 -10.17 27.37
CA LEU A 444 -4.38 -10.97 26.29
C LEU A 444 -3.62 -10.05 25.33
N LYS A 445 -2.30 -10.14 25.37
CA LYS A 445 -1.38 -9.35 24.52
C LYS A 445 -0.10 -10.13 24.23
N GLY A 446 0.62 -9.71 23.20
CA GLY A 446 2.02 -10.07 22.99
C GLY A 446 2.90 -9.18 23.88
N TYR A 447 3.53 -9.79 24.89
CA TYR A 447 4.39 -9.07 25.82
C TYR A 447 5.86 -9.30 25.51
N TYR A 448 6.67 -8.24 25.60
CA TYR A 448 8.12 -8.34 25.66
C TYR A 448 8.67 -7.44 26.78
N TYR A 449 9.89 -7.71 27.17
CA TYR A 449 10.54 -7.03 28.29
C TYR A 449 11.82 -6.38 27.85
N LYS A 450 11.97 -5.12 28.23
CA LYS A 450 13.19 -4.36 28.06
C LYS A 450 13.96 -4.38 29.38
N VAL A 451 15.17 -4.91 29.35
CA VAL A 451 16.04 -5.01 30.53
C VAL A 451 17.27 -4.17 30.32
N THR A 452 17.61 -3.33 31.31
CA THR A 452 18.77 -2.46 31.34
C THR A 452 19.58 -2.77 32.58
N ALA A 453 20.84 -3.15 32.42
CA ALA A 453 21.77 -3.28 33.55
C ALA A 453 22.18 -1.90 34.04
N VAL A 454 22.26 -1.72 35.37
CA VAL A 454 22.59 -0.46 36.01
C VAL A 454 23.78 -0.71 36.97
N ALA A 455 24.85 0.03 36.75
CA ALA A 455 26.04 0.05 37.61
C ALA A 455 26.21 1.41 38.32
N ALA A 456 27.20 1.54 39.19
CA ALA A 456 27.56 2.83 39.81
C ALA A 456 27.97 3.90 38.73
N SER A 457 28.46 3.45 37.60
CA SER A 457 28.80 4.29 36.42
C SER A 457 27.60 4.82 35.64
N GLY A 458 26.41 4.25 35.81
CA GLY A 458 25.19 4.66 35.14
C GLY A 458 24.33 3.50 34.60
N GLU A 459 23.23 3.87 33.93
CA GLU A 459 22.41 2.95 33.17
C GLU A 459 23.15 2.50 31.91
N GLY A 460 23.18 1.20 31.68
CA GLY A 460 23.80 0.58 30.52
C GLY A 460 22.90 0.52 29.27
N VAL A 461 23.32 -0.29 28.30
CA VAL A 461 22.55 -0.54 27.08
C VAL A 461 21.36 -1.48 27.38
N SER A 462 20.18 -1.14 26.86
CA SER A 462 19.01 -1.96 27.03
C SER A 462 18.97 -3.10 26.00
N ALA A 463 18.43 -4.26 26.41
CA ALA A 463 18.07 -5.35 25.51
C ALA A 463 16.57 -5.62 25.58
N ASN A 464 16.00 -6.15 24.50
CA ASN A 464 14.60 -6.61 24.44
C ASN A 464 14.55 -8.15 24.43
N SER A 465 13.57 -8.72 25.12
CA SER A 465 13.30 -10.15 25.04
C SER A 465 12.54 -10.49 23.75
N ASN A 466 12.43 -11.78 23.46
CA ASN A 466 11.39 -12.28 22.56
C ASN A 466 9.99 -11.88 23.06
N ALA A 467 9.04 -11.74 22.13
CA ALA A 467 7.64 -11.55 22.47
C ALA A 467 7.00 -12.88 22.93
N VAL A 468 6.05 -12.80 23.86
CA VAL A 468 5.29 -13.94 24.42
C VAL A 468 3.82 -13.54 24.49
N VAL A 469 2.95 -14.29 23.85
CA VAL A 469 1.50 -14.11 23.97
C VAL A 469 1.00 -14.71 25.29
N SER A 470 0.38 -13.89 26.13
CA SER A 470 -0.18 -14.33 27.40
C SER A 470 -1.40 -13.50 27.81
N GLY A 471 -2.31 -14.12 28.59
CA GLY A 471 -3.53 -13.50 29.07
C GLY A 471 -4.73 -14.44 29.03
N PRO A 472 -5.94 -13.95 29.40
CA PRO A 472 -7.16 -14.76 29.41
C PRO A 472 -7.54 -15.25 28.02
N ALA A 473 -8.12 -16.44 27.97
CA ALA A 473 -8.64 -17.00 26.72
C ALA A 473 -9.83 -16.20 26.19
N ILE A 474 -9.99 -16.21 24.88
CA ILE A 474 -11.18 -15.70 24.21
C ILE A 474 -12.36 -16.60 24.59
N GLU A 475 -13.35 -16.04 25.26
CA GLU A 475 -14.56 -16.75 25.69
C GLU A 475 -15.78 -16.49 24.78
N LYS A 476 -15.74 -15.39 24.02
CA LYS A 476 -16.86 -14.98 23.16
C LYS A 476 -16.60 -15.38 21.71
N ILE A 477 -17.52 -16.14 21.14
CA ILE A 477 -17.61 -16.48 19.74
C ILE A 477 -18.79 -15.71 19.15
N PRO A 478 -18.70 -15.10 17.93
CA PRO A 478 -17.56 -15.17 17.01
C PRO A 478 -16.32 -14.41 17.50
N TYR A 479 -15.16 -14.96 17.18
CA TYR A 479 -13.88 -14.30 17.35
C TYR A 479 -13.30 -13.95 15.99
N VAL A 480 -12.91 -12.70 15.82
CA VAL A 480 -12.23 -12.19 14.62
C VAL A 480 -10.83 -11.73 15.00
N GLY A 481 -9.82 -12.34 14.39
CA GLY A 481 -8.42 -11.93 14.55
C GLY A 481 -8.20 -10.55 13.91
N ASP A 482 -7.45 -9.69 14.60
CA ASP A 482 -7.09 -8.38 14.06
C ASP A 482 -5.91 -8.50 13.07
N PHE A 483 -6.18 -8.25 11.79
CA PHE A 483 -5.21 -8.14 10.69
C PHE A 483 -5.16 -6.71 10.12
N SER A 484 -5.65 -5.73 10.85
CA SER A 484 -5.56 -4.32 10.48
C SER A 484 -4.32 -3.63 11.06
N SER A 485 -3.62 -4.28 11.96
CA SER A 485 -2.46 -3.74 12.66
C SER A 485 -1.42 -4.82 13.00
N THR A 486 -0.17 -4.43 13.17
CA THR A 486 0.89 -5.32 13.66
C THR A 486 0.64 -5.78 15.10
N ASP A 487 -0.05 -5.01 15.92
CA ASP A 487 -0.39 -5.39 17.28
C ASP A 487 -1.32 -6.61 17.31
N GLY A 488 -2.27 -6.70 16.38
CA GLY A 488 -3.12 -7.88 16.22
C GLY A 488 -2.33 -9.11 15.76
N LEU A 489 -1.38 -8.93 14.84
CA LEU A 489 -0.50 -10.01 14.37
C LEU A 489 0.45 -10.50 15.47
N ASN A 490 0.88 -9.63 16.39
CA ASN A 490 1.72 -9.97 17.55
C ASN A 490 1.00 -10.88 18.58
N LEU A 491 -0.29 -11.18 18.38
CA LEU A 491 -1.04 -12.18 19.15
C LEU A 491 -0.87 -13.62 18.64
N TRP A 492 -0.16 -13.81 17.54
CA TRP A 492 0.17 -15.12 17.01
C TRP A 492 1.51 -15.62 17.54
N THR A 493 1.56 -16.89 17.95
CA THR A 493 2.82 -17.52 18.33
C THR A 493 3.45 -18.13 17.09
N VAL A 494 4.66 -17.71 16.76
CA VAL A 494 5.45 -18.21 15.65
C VAL A 494 6.47 -19.21 16.16
N THR A 495 6.62 -20.36 15.49
CA THR A 495 7.63 -21.37 15.79
C THR A 495 8.30 -21.83 14.50
N ASN A 496 9.62 -21.61 14.40
CA ASN A 496 10.48 -22.15 13.35
C ASN A 496 10.74 -23.64 13.69
N GLY A 497 10.18 -24.54 12.89
CA GLY A 497 10.18 -25.97 13.18
C GLY A 497 11.35 -26.75 12.60
N ASP A 498 12.08 -26.17 11.64
CA ASP A 498 13.30 -26.74 11.04
C ASP A 498 14.59 -26.06 11.51
N ASN A 499 14.48 -24.97 12.28
CA ASN A 499 15.58 -24.18 12.84
C ASN A 499 16.49 -23.56 11.77
N ASP A 500 15.96 -23.24 10.60
CA ASP A 500 16.65 -22.43 9.61
C ASP A 500 16.49 -20.91 9.94
N GLU A 501 16.98 -20.04 9.07
CA GLU A 501 16.92 -18.58 9.28
C GLU A 501 15.57 -17.94 8.89
N TYR A 502 14.65 -18.71 8.31
CA TYR A 502 13.37 -18.22 7.82
C TYR A 502 12.23 -18.63 8.75
N SER A 503 11.28 -17.73 8.96
CA SER A 503 10.05 -18.01 9.69
C SER A 503 8.99 -16.95 9.37
N PHE A 504 7.78 -17.12 9.89
CA PHE A 504 6.72 -16.12 9.73
C PHE A 504 7.12 -14.76 10.32
N LYS A 505 6.83 -13.71 9.55
CA LYS A 505 6.99 -12.31 9.96
C LYS A 505 5.70 -11.52 9.75
N ASN A 506 5.56 -10.42 10.47
CA ASN A 506 4.51 -9.45 10.20
C ASN A 506 4.87 -8.69 8.93
N HIS A 507 3.95 -8.64 7.96
CA HIS A 507 4.09 -7.89 6.72
C HIS A 507 3.02 -6.81 6.64
N VAL A 508 3.42 -5.57 6.33
CA VAL A 508 2.53 -4.42 6.18
C VAL A 508 2.57 -3.95 4.73
N TYR A 509 1.43 -3.96 4.06
CA TYR A 509 1.30 -3.51 2.68
C TYR A 509 1.16 -1.99 2.59
N GLY A 510 1.52 -1.39 1.45
CA GLY A 510 1.43 0.04 1.21
C GLY A 510 0.03 0.66 1.37
N ASN A 511 -1.03 -0.15 1.30
CA ASN A 511 -2.41 0.25 1.58
C ASN A 511 -2.80 0.16 3.07
N GLY A 512 -1.85 -0.20 3.95
CA GLY A 512 -2.04 -0.32 5.40
C GLY A 512 -2.67 -1.65 5.87
N THR A 513 -2.94 -2.61 4.98
CA THR A 513 -3.36 -3.97 5.40
C THR A 513 -2.15 -4.77 5.89
N CYS A 514 -2.38 -5.73 6.78
CA CYS A 514 -1.33 -6.54 7.37
C CYS A 514 -1.57 -8.05 7.13
N ALA A 515 -0.49 -8.83 7.10
CA ALA A 515 -0.52 -10.28 7.02
C ALA A 515 0.59 -10.93 7.85
N LEU A 516 0.37 -12.19 8.27
CA LEU A 516 1.45 -13.07 8.72
C LEU A 516 2.02 -13.76 7.49
N ARG A 517 3.25 -13.41 7.14
CA ARG A 517 3.90 -13.86 5.92
C ARG A 517 5.08 -14.76 6.22
N TYR A 518 5.13 -15.91 5.55
CA TYR A 518 6.32 -16.72 5.35
C TYR A 518 6.77 -16.55 3.91
N PHE A 519 7.99 -16.08 3.72
CA PHE A 519 8.61 -15.93 2.40
C PHE A 519 10.13 -15.96 2.54
N PRO A 520 10.81 -17.05 2.19
CA PRO A 520 12.28 -17.15 2.15
C PRO A 520 12.82 -16.49 0.87
N GLU A 521 13.03 -15.18 0.91
CA GLU A 521 13.38 -14.31 -0.23
C GLU A 521 14.57 -14.82 -1.07
N ASN A 522 15.48 -15.58 -0.47
CA ASN A 522 16.72 -16.04 -1.12
C ASN A 522 16.77 -17.55 -1.43
N LYS A 523 15.70 -18.31 -1.17
CA LYS A 523 15.61 -19.74 -1.41
C LYS A 523 14.33 -20.10 -2.16
N ILE A 524 14.15 -19.57 -3.36
CA ILE A 524 13.08 -20.02 -4.27
C ILE A 524 13.47 -21.41 -4.83
N ASN A 525 13.56 -22.39 -3.94
CA ASN A 525 13.72 -23.79 -4.31
C ASN A 525 12.62 -24.60 -3.63
N PRO A 526 11.68 -25.20 -4.38
CA PRO A 526 10.59 -26.01 -3.81
C PRO A 526 11.06 -27.28 -3.08
N GLU A 527 12.35 -27.59 -3.11
CA GLU A 527 12.94 -28.74 -2.40
C GLU A 527 13.41 -28.39 -0.97
N THR A 528 13.37 -27.13 -0.54
CA THR A 528 13.66 -26.77 0.86
C THR A 528 12.45 -27.10 1.72
N ALA A 529 12.67 -27.99 2.69
CA ALA A 529 11.64 -28.51 3.59
C ALA A 529 11.23 -27.42 4.61
N ALA A 530 10.41 -26.45 4.22
CA ALA A 530 9.78 -25.55 5.20
C ALA A 530 8.97 -26.38 6.22
N ASN A 531 9.12 -26.11 7.49
CA ASN A 531 8.30 -26.65 8.57
C ASN A 531 7.97 -25.57 9.58
N GLU A 532 7.20 -24.57 9.10
CA GLU A 532 6.92 -23.38 9.87
C GLU A 532 5.54 -23.43 10.50
N TRP A 533 5.44 -22.92 11.71
CA TRP A 533 4.21 -22.94 12.50
C TRP A 533 3.79 -21.55 12.95
N ILE A 534 2.49 -21.28 12.87
CA ILE A 534 1.84 -20.21 13.61
C ILE A 534 0.68 -20.79 14.39
N ALA A 535 0.48 -20.32 15.61
CA ALA A 535 -0.62 -20.72 16.47
C ALA A 535 -1.39 -19.52 16.99
N SER A 536 -2.72 -19.63 16.99
CA SER A 536 -3.64 -18.58 17.40
C SER A 536 -3.58 -18.31 18.90
N VAL A 537 -4.25 -17.24 19.32
CA VAL A 537 -4.60 -16.97 20.73
C VAL A 537 -5.34 -18.15 21.37
N PRO A 538 -5.35 -18.23 22.71
CA PRO A 538 -6.15 -19.22 23.42
C PRO A 538 -7.65 -18.95 23.27
N ILE A 539 -8.42 -19.94 22.80
CA ILE A 539 -9.86 -19.84 22.53
C ILE A 539 -10.57 -20.93 23.34
N LYS A 540 -11.61 -20.55 24.09
CA LYS A 540 -12.44 -21.49 24.81
C LYS A 540 -13.50 -22.09 23.90
N LEU A 541 -13.45 -23.39 23.70
CA LEU A 541 -14.39 -24.18 22.91
C LEU A 541 -15.14 -25.20 23.77
N GLU A 542 -16.39 -25.45 23.42
CA GLU A 542 -17.29 -26.34 24.17
C GLU A 542 -17.54 -27.65 23.42
N ALA A 543 -17.49 -28.76 24.12
CA ALA A 543 -17.85 -30.06 23.57
C ALA A 543 -19.33 -30.11 23.14
N GLY A 544 -19.58 -30.75 22.01
CA GLY A 544 -20.94 -30.90 21.44
C GLY A 544 -21.37 -29.71 20.56
N LYS A 545 -20.58 -28.66 20.46
CA LYS A 545 -20.76 -27.58 19.51
C LYS A 545 -19.92 -27.79 18.27
N PHE A 546 -20.38 -27.20 17.17
CA PHE A 546 -19.63 -27.13 15.91
C PHE A 546 -19.11 -25.71 15.68
N TYR A 547 -17.92 -25.62 15.15
CA TYR A 547 -17.24 -24.37 14.86
C TYR A 547 -16.71 -24.37 13.44
N SER A 548 -16.52 -23.20 12.84
CA SER A 548 -15.70 -23.05 11.65
C SER A 548 -14.47 -22.21 11.93
N ILE A 549 -13.39 -22.54 11.23
CA ILE A 549 -12.27 -21.65 10.99
C ILE A 549 -12.51 -21.02 9.64
N ASP A 550 -12.75 -19.72 9.58
CA ASP A 550 -12.86 -18.94 8.36
C ASP A 550 -11.59 -18.10 8.22
N PHE A 551 -10.82 -18.28 7.14
CA PHE A 551 -9.51 -17.69 7.01
C PHE A 551 -9.22 -17.24 5.57
N LYS A 552 -8.30 -16.28 5.42
CA LYS A 552 -7.89 -15.74 4.13
C LYS A 552 -6.40 -15.98 3.94
N ILE A 553 -6.04 -16.58 2.80
CA ILE A 553 -4.66 -16.93 2.47
C ILE A 553 -4.28 -16.38 1.09
N ASN A 554 -2.97 -16.23 0.89
CA ASN A 554 -2.37 -15.89 -0.40
C ASN A 554 -1.11 -16.74 -0.64
N GLY A 555 -0.75 -16.94 -1.93
CA GLY A 555 0.41 -17.69 -2.39
C GLY A 555 0.76 -17.29 -3.83
N PHE A 556 1.73 -17.96 -4.44
CA PHE A 556 2.18 -17.68 -5.82
C PHE A 556 1.43 -18.43 -6.93
N GLY A 557 0.27 -19.02 -6.64
CA GLY A 557 -0.55 -19.70 -7.65
C GLY A 557 -0.01 -21.07 -8.09
N GLU A 558 -0.20 -21.40 -9.37
CA GLU A 558 0.13 -22.72 -9.93
C GLU A 558 1.63 -23.00 -10.01
N ILE A 559 2.48 -21.96 -10.09
CA ILE A 559 3.93 -22.11 -10.24
C ILE A 559 4.54 -22.63 -8.94
N PHE A 560 4.07 -22.13 -7.79
CA PHE A 560 4.50 -22.53 -6.46
C PHE A 560 3.28 -22.75 -5.57
N PRO A 561 2.63 -23.93 -5.69
CA PRO A 561 1.47 -24.24 -4.86
C PRO A 561 1.86 -24.36 -3.39
N ILE A 562 0.95 -23.98 -2.52
CA ILE A 562 1.15 -24.02 -1.08
C ILE A 562 0.75 -25.38 -0.49
N ASN A 563 1.52 -25.83 0.49
CA ASN A 563 1.23 -27.05 1.28
C ASN A 563 1.08 -26.64 2.74
N TYR A 564 -0.08 -26.88 3.32
CA TYR A 564 -0.29 -26.54 4.73
C TYR A 564 -1.27 -27.49 5.41
N GLN A 565 -1.19 -27.51 6.72
CA GLN A 565 -2.14 -28.21 7.58
C GLN A 565 -2.73 -27.25 8.61
N ILE A 566 -4.00 -27.43 8.92
CA ILE A 566 -4.67 -26.76 10.02
C ILE A 566 -4.79 -27.77 11.16
N THR A 567 -4.35 -27.38 12.34
CA THR A 567 -4.29 -28.24 13.53
C THR A 567 -5.01 -27.59 14.71
N ILE A 568 -5.28 -28.36 15.74
CA ILE A 568 -5.79 -27.88 17.01
C ILE A 568 -5.08 -28.57 18.16
N GLY A 569 -4.72 -27.82 19.18
CA GLY A 569 -4.02 -28.29 20.36
C GLY A 569 -4.34 -27.51 21.61
N LYS A 570 -3.87 -28.00 22.76
CA LYS A 570 -4.04 -27.35 24.06
C LYS A 570 -3.00 -26.27 24.37
N ASP A 571 -1.94 -26.19 23.54
CA ASP A 571 -0.86 -25.23 23.64
C ASP A 571 -0.41 -24.81 22.24
N THR A 572 0.41 -23.77 22.13
CA THR A 572 0.94 -23.21 20.88
C THR A 572 2.11 -24.00 20.28
N THR A 573 2.73 -24.91 21.05
CA THR A 573 3.89 -25.69 20.59
C THR A 573 3.50 -26.75 19.53
N PRO A 574 4.33 -27.00 18.49
CA PRO A 574 4.07 -28.06 17.52
C PRO A 574 3.75 -29.44 18.16
N ALA A 575 4.42 -29.77 19.26
CA ALA A 575 4.19 -31.05 19.96
C ALA A 575 2.80 -31.16 20.59
N SER A 576 2.14 -30.03 20.88
CA SER A 576 0.77 -30.01 21.43
C SER A 576 -0.31 -29.89 20.37
N GLN A 577 0.04 -29.54 19.14
CA GLN A 577 -0.84 -29.41 17.97
C GLN A 577 -1.11 -30.78 17.31
N THR A 578 -1.65 -31.73 18.11
CA THR A 578 -1.68 -33.17 17.76
C THR A 578 -2.85 -33.58 16.87
N LYS A 579 -3.95 -32.81 16.84
CA LYS A 579 -5.12 -33.15 16.01
C LYS A 579 -5.11 -32.31 14.73
N VAL A 580 -4.96 -32.97 13.57
CA VAL A 580 -5.09 -32.34 12.28
C VAL A 580 -6.56 -32.18 11.95
N LEU A 581 -7.01 -30.96 11.67
CA LEU A 581 -8.36 -30.61 11.25
C LEU A 581 -8.51 -30.62 9.72
N GLY A 582 -7.48 -30.21 8.99
CA GLY A 582 -7.45 -30.19 7.53
C GLY A 582 -6.03 -30.28 6.99
N THR A 583 -5.87 -30.93 5.81
CA THR A 583 -4.61 -31.01 5.07
C THR A 583 -4.84 -30.55 3.65
N TYR A 584 -4.02 -29.61 3.18
CA TYR A 584 -4.14 -28.96 1.88
C TYR A 584 -2.82 -29.12 1.11
N PRO A 585 -2.62 -30.25 0.43
CA PRO A 585 -1.42 -30.48 -0.34
C PRO A 585 -1.52 -29.82 -1.70
N SER A 586 -0.49 -29.08 -2.09
CA SER A 586 -0.35 -28.52 -3.46
C SER A 586 -1.52 -27.63 -3.90
N GLU A 587 -1.96 -26.74 -3.03
CA GLU A 587 -3.06 -25.81 -3.32
C GLU A 587 -2.55 -24.61 -4.11
N ALA A 588 -3.07 -24.40 -5.33
CA ALA A 588 -2.77 -23.22 -6.15
C ALA A 588 -3.60 -22.02 -5.69
N VAL A 589 -2.99 -21.11 -4.97
CA VAL A 589 -3.63 -19.87 -4.47
C VAL A 589 -2.91 -18.67 -5.06
N GLN A 590 -3.66 -17.80 -5.74
CA GLN A 590 -3.17 -16.52 -6.26
C GLN A 590 -4.15 -15.40 -5.87
N GLY A 591 -3.62 -14.39 -5.20
CA GLY A 591 -4.41 -13.35 -4.58
C GLY A 591 -5.13 -13.82 -3.31
N VAL A 592 -5.61 -12.89 -2.51
CA VAL A 592 -6.24 -13.18 -1.22
C VAL A 592 -7.52 -13.99 -1.41
N THR A 593 -7.50 -15.24 -0.98
CA THR A 593 -8.58 -16.22 -1.17
C THR A 593 -9.14 -16.68 0.17
N SER A 594 -10.47 -16.71 0.31
CA SER A 594 -11.16 -17.18 1.51
C SER A 594 -11.29 -18.71 1.53
N ARG A 595 -11.16 -19.29 2.74
CA ARG A 595 -11.36 -20.71 3.03
C ARG A 595 -12.16 -20.87 4.30
N SER A 596 -12.85 -21.98 4.42
CA SER A 596 -13.59 -22.37 5.62
C SER A 596 -13.40 -23.85 5.91
N LEU A 597 -13.31 -24.19 7.20
CA LEU A 597 -13.19 -25.58 7.69
C LEU A 597 -14.06 -25.75 8.94
N ILE A 598 -14.97 -26.72 8.92
CA ILE A 598 -15.80 -27.07 10.10
C ILE A 598 -15.10 -28.09 10.96
N PHE A 599 -15.20 -27.92 12.27
CA PHE A 599 -14.67 -28.86 13.27
C PHE A 599 -15.49 -28.83 14.54
N SER A 600 -15.22 -29.81 15.43
CA SER A 600 -15.74 -29.90 16.80
C SER A 600 -14.64 -30.37 17.73
N VAL A 601 -14.83 -30.13 19.05
CA VAL A 601 -13.94 -30.61 20.10
C VAL A 601 -14.67 -31.67 20.92
N GLU A 602 -13.91 -32.65 21.42
CA GLU A 602 -14.44 -33.74 22.24
C GLU A 602 -14.64 -33.32 23.70
N GLU A 603 -13.82 -32.39 24.18
CA GLU A 603 -13.85 -31.88 25.56
C GLU A 603 -13.96 -30.34 25.52
N THR A 604 -14.74 -29.80 26.47
CA THR A 604 -14.74 -28.36 26.73
C THR A 604 -13.40 -27.94 27.32
N GLY A 605 -12.76 -26.88 26.71
CA GLY A 605 -11.46 -26.45 27.18
C GLY A 605 -10.91 -25.28 26.38
N ILE A 606 -9.66 -24.89 26.68
CA ILE A 606 -8.92 -23.87 25.96
C ILE A 606 -8.09 -24.55 24.85
N TYR A 607 -8.16 -24.00 23.67
CA TYR A 607 -7.51 -24.52 22.48
C TYR A 607 -6.81 -23.43 21.70
N HIS A 608 -5.82 -23.82 20.92
CA HIS A 608 -5.14 -23.01 19.93
C HIS A 608 -5.29 -23.66 18.54
N ILE A 609 -5.56 -22.86 17.54
CA ILE A 609 -5.58 -23.29 16.14
C ILE A 609 -4.18 -23.05 15.56
N GLY A 610 -3.58 -24.09 15.02
CA GLY A 610 -2.29 -24.03 14.39
C GLY A 610 -2.37 -24.07 12.86
N PHE A 611 -1.51 -23.33 12.18
CA PHE A 611 -1.20 -23.50 10.76
C PHE A 611 0.24 -24.00 10.68
N ASN A 612 0.45 -25.14 10.06
CA ASN A 612 1.77 -25.68 9.74
C ASN A 612 1.95 -25.64 8.22
N ILE A 613 2.94 -24.90 7.75
CA ILE A 613 3.31 -24.91 6.33
C ILE A 613 4.47 -25.88 6.09
N LEU A 614 4.41 -26.60 4.97
CA LEU A 614 5.32 -27.67 4.60
C LEU A 614 5.77 -27.49 3.15
N ASN A 615 7.07 -27.41 2.88
CA ASN A 615 7.62 -27.33 1.52
C ASN A 615 6.92 -26.24 0.66
N THR A 616 6.83 -25.04 1.19
CA THR A 616 6.10 -23.91 0.59
C THR A 616 7.07 -22.74 0.42
N VAL A 617 7.02 -22.07 -0.73
CA VAL A 617 7.87 -20.91 -1.04
C VAL A 617 7.28 -19.64 -0.42
N MET A 618 5.97 -19.46 -0.49
CA MET A 618 5.27 -18.33 0.12
C MET A 618 3.93 -18.75 0.69
N PHE A 619 3.64 -18.29 1.89
CA PHE A 619 2.32 -18.40 2.50
C PHE A 619 2.01 -17.13 3.29
N GLU A 620 0.84 -16.57 3.06
CA GLU A 620 0.34 -15.44 3.83
C GLU A 620 -1.02 -15.74 4.44
N LEU A 621 -1.18 -15.37 5.70
CA LEU A 621 -2.47 -15.37 6.39
C LEU A 621 -2.94 -13.92 6.55
N HIS A 622 -4.06 -13.57 5.89
CA HIS A 622 -4.63 -12.22 5.84
C HIS A 622 -5.89 -12.06 6.71
N GLY A 623 -6.41 -13.11 7.27
CA GLY A 623 -7.61 -13.08 8.11
C GLY A 623 -7.88 -14.42 8.76
N PHE A 624 -8.50 -14.38 9.94
CA PHE A 624 -8.81 -15.54 10.73
C PHE A 624 -10.03 -15.26 11.62
N GLU A 625 -11.02 -16.14 11.53
CA GLU A 625 -12.23 -16.06 12.35
C GLU A 625 -12.62 -17.42 12.86
N ILE A 626 -13.16 -17.47 14.08
CA ILE A 626 -13.83 -18.65 14.64
C ILE A 626 -15.29 -18.31 14.84
N ASN A 627 -16.16 -19.09 14.19
CA ASN A 627 -17.61 -18.93 14.26
C ASN A 627 -18.24 -20.21 14.81
N GLU A 628 -19.27 -20.10 15.67
CA GLU A 628 -20.11 -21.24 16.06
C GLU A 628 -21.07 -21.54 14.92
N ARG A 629 -21.23 -22.81 14.55
CA ARG A 629 -22.08 -23.27 13.45
C ARG A 629 -23.24 -24.08 13.97
N GLN A 630 -24.40 -23.89 13.40
CA GLN A 630 -25.62 -24.62 13.67
C GLN A 630 -25.75 -25.83 12.73
N LEU A 631 -26.58 -26.79 13.08
CA LEU A 631 -26.80 -27.97 12.23
C LEU A 631 -27.48 -27.60 10.91
N VAL A 632 -28.49 -26.74 10.96
CA VAL A 632 -29.26 -26.26 9.82
C VAL A 632 -29.22 -24.73 9.79
N GLU A 633 -28.72 -24.15 8.73
CA GLU A 633 -28.59 -22.71 8.61
C GLU A 633 -28.39 -22.34 7.14
N LEU A 634 -29.36 -21.72 6.52
CA LEU A 634 -29.31 -21.22 5.15
C LEU A 634 -29.33 -19.69 5.15
N GLU A 635 -28.66 -19.11 4.21
CA GLU A 635 -28.57 -17.67 3.97
C GLU A 635 -29.02 -17.37 2.53
N ALA A 636 -29.87 -16.36 2.34
CA ALA A 636 -30.17 -15.79 1.04
C ALA A 636 -29.19 -14.62 0.77
N VAL A 637 -28.10 -14.93 0.04
CA VAL A 637 -26.96 -14.02 -0.13
C VAL A 637 -27.24 -12.86 -1.07
N SER A 638 -27.86 -13.15 -2.25
CA SER A 638 -28.12 -12.12 -3.26
C SER A 638 -29.27 -12.51 -4.19
N LEU A 639 -29.86 -11.48 -4.79
CA LEU A 639 -30.87 -11.59 -5.83
C LEU A 639 -30.43 -10.76 -7.04
N THR A 640 -30.40 -11.39 -8.21
CA THR A 640 -30.15 -10.71 -9.49
C THR A 640 -31.24 -11.07 -10.50
N GLY A 641 -31.48 -10.22 -11.48
CA GLY A 641 -32.49 -10.45 -12.52
C GLY A 641 -32.86 -9.16 -13.25
N SER A 642 -33.91 -9.25 -14.11
CA SER A 642 -34.33 -8.10 -14.90
C SER A 642 -34.89 -6.97 -14.04
N LYS A 643 -34.33 -5.77 -14.18
CA LYS A 643 -34.87 -4.53 -13.59
C LYS A 643 -36.09 -4.01 -14.39
N THR A 644 -36.34 -4.55 -15.60
CA THR A 644 -37.46 -4.22 -16.46
C THR A 644 -38.14 -5.50 -16.96
N PRO A 645 -38.76 -6.30 -16.06
CA PRO A 645 -39.38 -7.56 -16.45
C PRO A 645 -40.59 -7.34 -17.37
N GLN A 646 -40.77 -8.23 -18.33
CA GLN A 646 -41.83 -8.15 -19.30
C GLN A 646 -43.18 -8.60 -18.70
N LEU A 647 -44.21 -7.79 -18.84
CA LEU A 647 -45.54 -8.09 -18.40
C LEU A 647 -46.10 -9.32 -19.14
N GLY A 648 -46.66 -10.29 -18.40
CA GLY A 648 -47.25 -11.48 -18.94
C GLY A 648 -46.29 -12.52 -19.50
N ALA A 649 -44.99 -12.30 -19.39
CA ALA A 649 -43.92 -13.22 -19.77
C ALA A 649 -43.17 -13.74 -18.54
N GLU A 650 -42.54 -14.89 -18.69
CA GLU A 650 -41.70 -15.49 -17.69
C GLU A 650 -40.36 -14.75 -17.64
N ASN A 651 -39.99 -14.24 -16.48
CA ASN A 651 -38.70 -13.53 -16.22
C ASN A 651 -37.91 -14.30 -15.17
N ALA A 652 -36.62 -14.57 -15.48
CA ALA A 652 -35.71 -15.31 -14.62
C ALA A 652 -35.06 -14.38 -13.58
N TYR A 653 -35.01 -14.87 -12.35
CA TYR A 653 -34.32 -14.24 -11.23
C TYR A 653 -33.42 -15.26 -10.53
N ASP A 654 -32.14 -14.92 -10.41
CA ASP A 654 -31.14 -15.79 -9.80
C ASP A 654 -30.94 -15.40 -8.35
N VAL A 655 -31.13 -16.36 -7.46
CA VAL A 655 -30.93 -16.23 -6.02
C VAL A 655 -29.74 -17.08 -5.61
N VAL A 656 -28.73 -16.44 -5.04
CA VAL A 656 -27.57 -17.14 -4.47
C VAL A 656 -27.93 -17.50 -3.03
N ILE A 657 -27.87 -18.79 -2.72
CA ILE A 657 -28.16 -19.36 -1.41
C ILE A 657 -26.90 -20.03 -0.89
N LYS A 658 -26.58 -19.82 0.36
CA LYS A 658 -25.43 -20.44 1.03
C LYS A 658 -25.90 -21.28 2.20
N ASN A 659 -25.31 -22.45 2.36
CA ASN A 659 -25.50 -23.29 3.53
C ASN A 659 -24.37 -22.98 4.53
N ASN A 660 -24.67 -22.22 5.58
CA ASN A 660 -23.76 -21.90 6.67
C ASN A 660 -23.83 -22.94 7.80
N GLY A 661 -24.73 -23.94 7.69
CA GLY A 661 -24.91 -25.04 8.63
C GLY A 661 -23.89 -26.17 8.41
N VAL A 662 -23.93 -27.13 9.32
CA VAL A 662 -23.10 -28.34 9.31
C VAL A 662 -23.65 -29.42 8.39
N ASN A 663 -24.98 -29.56 8.36
CA ASN A 663 -25.64 -30.61 7.61
C ASN A 663 -25.79 -30.24 6.12
N THR A 664 -25.74 -31.23 5.25
CA THR A 664 -26.21 -31.07 3.86
C THR A 664 -27.73 -30.88 3.88
N ILE A 665 -28.22 -29.85 3.20
CA ILE A 665 -29.64 -29.46 3.21
C ILE A 665 -30.32 -29.88 1.90
N TYR A 666 -31.56 -30.40 2.05
CA TYR A 666 -32.43 -30.79 0.97
C TYR A 666 -33.81 -30.17 1.16
N GLY A 667 -34.61 -30.05 0.12
CA GLY A 667 -36.04 -29.73 0.21
C GLY A 667 -36.33 -28.31 0.69
N TYR A 668 -35.44 -27.32 0.43
CA TYR A 668 -35.65 -25.94 0.82
C TYR A 668 -36.43 -25.15 -0.22
N LYS A 669 -37.27 -24.21 0.26
CA LYS A 669 -38.05 -23.30 -0.56
C LYS A 669 -37.31 -21.99 -0.83
N VAL A 670 -37.29 -21.55 -2.10
CA VAL A 670 -36.80 -20.23 -2.52
C VAL A 670 -37.94 -19.47 -3.11
N ALA A 671 -38.31 -18.31 -2.56
CA ALA A 671 -39.47 -17.53 -2.98
C ALA A 671 -39.10 -16.06 -3.21
N LEU A 672 -39.79 -15.43 -4.19
CA LEU A 672 -39.75 -14.00 -4.44
C LEU A 672 -40.95 -13.31 -3.80
N PHE A 673 -40.72 -12.16 -3.19
CA PHE A 673 -41.74 -11.34 -2.55
C PHE A 673 -41.67 -9.90 -3.06
N ASP A 674 -42.77 -9.19 -3.00
CA ASP A 674 -42.81 -7.75 -3.15
C ASP A 674 -42.51 -7.03 -1.81
N GLU A 675 -42.35 -5.71 -1.83
CA GLU A 675 -42.08 -4.91 -0.64
C GLU A 675 -43.22 -4.94 0.40
N GLN A 676 -44.45 -5.33 0.04
CA GLN A 676 -45.59 -5.52 0.91
C GLN A 676 -45.61 -6.91 1.58
N GLY A 677 -44.68 -7.77 1.23
CA GLY A 677 -44.59 -9.14 1.73
C GLY A 677 -45.53 -10.12 1.02
N THR A 678 -46.00 -9.78 -0.19
CA THR A 678 -46.80 -10.69 -1.02
C THR A 678 -45.87 -11.63 -1.77
N GLU A 679 -46.07 -12.94 -1.62
CA GLU A 679 -45.32 -13.95 -2.38
C GLU A 679 -45.70 -13.85 -3.87
N LEU A 680 -44.73 -13.58 -4.72
CA LEU A 680 -44.89 -13.44 -6.16
C LEU A 680 -44.81 -14.81 -6.87
N THR A 681 -43.85 -15.63 -6.42
CA THR A 681 -43.55 -16.95 -6.95
C THR A 681 -42.56 -17.69 -6.07
N TYR A 682 -42.43 -19.01 -6.24
CA TYR A 682 -41.42 -19.80 -5.52
C TYR A 682 -40.99 -21.04 -6.31
N THR A 683 -39.90 -21.63 -5.87
CA THR A 683 -39.44 -22.97 -6.28
C THR A 683 -38.98 -23.77 -5.06
N ILE A 684 -39.00 -25.10 -5.15
CA ILE A 684 -38.46 -25.99 -4.11
C ILE A 684 -37.24 -26.69 -4.69
N GLN A 685 -36.15 -26.64 -3.97
CA GLN A 685 -34.86 -27.25 -4.34
C GLN A 685 -34.68 -28.57 -3.60
N ASN A 686 -34.68 -29.69 -4.35
CA ASN A 686 -34.51 -31.03 -3.79
C ASN A 686 -33.06 -31.56 -3.92
N GLU A 687 -32.21 -30.89 -4.72
CA GLU A 687 -30.82 -31.27 -4.82
C GLU A 687 -30.03 -30.83 -3.59
N PRO A 688 -28.99 -31.59 -3.19
CA PRO A 688 -28.20 -31.27 -2.01
C PRO A 688 -27.52 -29.91 -2.14
N LEU A 689 -27.53 -29.17 -1.03
CA LEU A 689 -26.68 -28.04 -0.79
C LEU A 689 -25.76 -28.39 0.37
N GLU A 690 -24.52 -28.72 0.04
CA GLU A 690 -23.53 -29.15 1.02
C GLU A 690 -23.14 -28.02 1.96
N SER A 691 -22.65 -28.40 3.13
CA SER A 691 -22.14 -27.48 4.15
C SER A 691 -21.08 -26.53 3.57
N LEU A 692 -21.18 -25.24 3.87
CA LEU A 692 -20.30 -24.13 3.42
C LEU A 692 -20.37 -23.82 1.92
N TYR A 693 -21.13 -24.56 1.12
CA TYR A 693 -21.29 -24.29 -0.31
C TYR A 693 -22.41 -23.30 -0.58
N SER A 694 -22.27 -22.60 -1.70
CA SER A 694 -23.31 -21.74 -2.27
C SER A 694 -23.84 -22.33 -3.55
N LYS A 695 -25.14 -22.12 -3.81
CA LYS A 695 -25.81 -22.54 -5.03
C LYS A 695 -26.67 -21.40 -5.55
N THR A 696 -26.60 -21.16 -6.85
CA THR A 696 -27.55 -20.27 -7.53
C THR A 696 -28.80 -21.02 -7.90
N THR A 697 -29.96 -20.50 -7.49
CA THR A 697 -31.28 -21.04 -7.81
C THR A 697 -32.03 -20.02 -8.64
N THR A 698 -32.44 -20.40 -9.84
CA THR A 698 -33.25 -19.54 -10.70
C THR A 698 -34.75 -19.71 -10.33
N VAL A 699 -35.41 -18.60 -10.02
CA VAL A 699 -36.85 -18.51 -9.77
C VAL A 699 -37.48 -17.69 -10.86
N TYR A 700 -38.58 -18.20 -11.44
CA TYR A 700 -39.26 -17.56 -12.56
C TYR A 700 -40.49 -16.80 -12.06
N TRP A 701 -40.60 -15.52 -12.46
CA TRP A 701 -41.78 -14.70 -12.17
C TRP A 701 -42.45 -14.18 -13.43
N THR A 702 -43.77 -14.34 -13.50
CA THR A 702 -44.64 -13.81 -14.55
C THR A 702 -45.48 -12.68 -13.98
N PRO A 703 -45.08 -11.43 -14.10
CA PRO A 703 -45.87 -10.31 -13.60
C PRO A 703 -47.16 -10.14 -14.33
N THR A 704 -48.24 -9.95 -13.61
CA THR A 704 -49.61 -9.80 -14.17
C THR A 704 -50.09 -8.36 -14.21
N LYS A 705 -49.35 -7.43 -13.61
CA LYS A 705 -49.70 -6.02 -13.50
C LYS A 705 -48.48 -5.14 -13.76
N ALA A 706 -48.63 -4.11 -14.59
CA ALA A 706 -47.65 -3.06 -14.80
C ALA A 706 -47.56 -2.20 -13.53
N SER A 707 -46.38 -2.15 -12.91
CA SER A 707 -46.09 -1.36 -11.70
C SER A 707 -44.58 -1.35 -11.41
N SER A 708 -44.14 -0.45 -10.56
CA SER A 708 -42.83 -0.54 -9.96
C SER A 708 -42.91 -1.42 -8.72
N TYR A 709 -41.99 -2.37 -8.62
CA TYR A 709 -41.84 -3.29 -7.50
C TYR A 709 -40.46 -3.12 -6.90
N LYS A 710 -40.34 -3.41 -5.60
CA LYS A 710 -39.08 -3.77 -4.97
C LYS A 710 -39.21 -5.22 -4.53
N ILE A 711 -38.50 -6.09 -5.24
CA ILE A 711 -38.62 -7.53 -5.02
C ILE A 711 -37.41 -8.00 -4.19
N TYR A 712 -37.66 -8.96 -3.29
CA TYR A 712 -36.60 -9.64 -2.56
C TYR A 712 -36.85 -11.15 -2.59
N ALA A 713 -35.77 -11.89 -2.40
CA ALA A 713 -35.89 -13.36 -2.26
C ALA A 713 -35.78 -13.77 -0.80
N THR A 714 -36.42 -14.87 -0.48
CA THR A 714 -36.25 -15.59 0.79
C THR A 714 -35.91 -17.04 0.54
N VAL A 715 -35.13 -17.61 1.46
CA VAL A 715 -34.93 -19.07 1.55
C VAL A 715 -35.62 -19.57 2.84
N THR A 716 -36.19 -20.74 2.81
CA THR A 716 -36.87 -21.34 3.98
C THR A 716 -36.58 -22.83 4.04
N VAL A 717 -36.15 -23.31 5.23
CA VAL A 717 -35.97 -24.71 5.55
C VAL A 717 -36.40 -24.95 7.01
N GLU A 718 -36.83 -26.14 7.34
CA GLU A 718 -37.22 -26.49 8.71
C GLU A 718 -35.98 -26.58 9.60
N GLY A 719 -36.04 -25.95 10.78
CA GLY A 719 -34.96 -25.96 11.76
C GLY A 719 -33.84 -24.95 11.50
N ASP A 720 -34.04 -24.02 10.58
CA ASP A 720 -33.09 -22.92 10.33
C ASP A 720 -32.88 -22.10 11.58
N ALA A 721 -31.61 -21.94 11.95
CA ALA A 721 -31.21 -21.33 13.22
C ALA A 721 -31.23 -19.80 13.19
N ASN A 722 -31.07 -19.19 12.05
CA ASN A 722 -31.01 -17.74 11.90
C ASN A 722 -31.87 -17.26 10.72
N VAL A 723 -33.15 -17.05 10.96
CA VAL A 723 -34.08 -16.60 9.94
C VAL A 723 -33.92 -15.14 9.51
N GLU A 724 -33.09 -14.37 10.18
CA GLU A 724 -32.86 -12.96 9.85
C GLU A 724 -32.03 -12.76 8.56
N ASN A 725 -31.13 -13.69 8.24
CA ASN A 725 -30.33 -13.69 7.02
C ASN A 725 -30.97 -14.45 5.84
N ASN A 726 -32.17 -14.98 6.05
CA ASN A 726 -32.94 -15.72 5.04
C ASN A 726 -33.58 -14.84 3.96
N LYS A 727 -33.24 -13.55 3.96
CA LYS A 727 -33.80 -12.54 3.08
C LYS A 727 -32.71 -11.74 2.38
N THR A 728 -32.80 -11.62 1.06
CA THR A 728 -31.87 -10.79 0.28
C THR A 728 -32.18 -9.30 0.41
N GLU A 729 -31.24 -8.45 0.01
CA GLU A 729 -31.50 -7.07 -0.34
C GLU A 729 -32.55 -7.00 -1.46
N SER A 730 -33.28 -5.87 -1.49
CA SER A 730 -34.34 -5.68 -2.49
C SER A 730 -33.78 -5.24 -3.83
N LEU A 731 -34.27 -5.86 -4.91
CA LEU A 731 -34.02 -5.52 -6.30
C LEU A 731 -35.18 -4.67 -6.83
N PRO A 732 -34.96 -3.43 -7.36
CA PRO A 732 -36.02 -2.70 -8.04
C PRO A 732 -36.37 -3.40 -9.36
N ALA A 733 -37.69 -3.58 -9.62
CA ALA A 733 -38.20 -4.19 -10.83
C ALA A 733 -39.36 -3.34 -11.36
N MET A 734 -39.20 -2.81 -12.55
CA MET A 734 -40.19 -1.97 -13.21
C MET A 734 -40.90 -2.77 -14.30
N VAL A 735 -42.07 -3.27 -13.99
CA VAL A 735 -42.93 -3.98 -14.95
C VAL A 735 -43.67 -2.96 -15.84
N LEU A 736 -43.26 -2.90 -17.09
CA LEU A 736 -43.86 -1.99 -18.10
C LEU A 736 -45.05 -2.64 -18.75
N GLY A 737 -46.03 -1.82 -19.19
CA GLY A 737 -47.19 -2.26 -19.98
C GLY A 737 -46.77 -2.61 -21.42
N ASN A 738 -47.80 -2.72 -22.29
CA ASN A 738 -47.55 -2.95 -23.72
C ASN A 738 -46.81 -1.75 -24.35
N GLY A 739 -45.64 -2.01 -24.90
CA GLY A 739 -44.82 -0.98 -25.52
C GLY A 739 -43.46 -1.53 -25.98
N LYS A 740 -42.58 -0.64 -26.40
CA LYS A 740 -41.22 -1.00 -26.79
C LYS A 740 -40.25 0.10 -26.36
N TRP A 741 -39.02 -0.30 -26.11
CA TRP A 741 -37.93 0.64 -25.93
C TRP A 741 -37.49 1.21 -27.29
N VAL A 742 -37.24 2.52 -27.30
CA VAL A 742 -36.55 3.24 -28.37
C VAL A 742 -35.22 3.65 -27.80
N ASP A 743 -34.15 2.96 -28.20
CA ASP A 743 -32.82 3.09 -27.63
C ASP A 743 -31.96 4.10 -28.42
N ILE A 744 -31.39 5.08 -27.73
CA ILE A 744 -30.44 6.04 -28.24
C ILE A 744 -29.14 5.82 -27.45
N THR A 745 -28.46 4.71 -27.80
CA THR A 745 -27.34 4.16 -27.01
C THR A 745 -26.05 3.97 -27.82
N GLU A 746 -25.89 4.67 -28.94
CA GLU A 746 -24.73 4.55 -29.82
C GLU A 746 -23.42 5.07 -29.20
N GLY A 747 -23.51 5.84 -28.12
CA GLY A 747 -22.36 6.45 -27.46
C GLY A 747 -21.68 5.50 -26.48
N LYS A 748 -20.35 5.27 -26.68
CA LYS A 748 -19.48 4.54 -25.75
C LYS A 748 -18.52 5.45 -24.98
N SER A 749 -18.58 6.76 -25.21
CA SER A 749 -17.77 7.73 -24.50
C SER A 749 -18.42 8.07 -23.16
N MET A 750 -17.64 8.19 -22.12
CA MET A 750 -18.11 8.70 -20.84
C MET A 750 -18.33 10.21 -20.97
N ALA A 751 -19.59 10.65 -20.85
CA ALA A 751 -19.94 12.06 -20.73
C ALA A 751 -19.84 12.44 -19.24
N PRO A 752 -18.91 13.31 -18.84
CA PRO A 752 -18.84 13.71 -17.44
C PRO A 752 -20.11 14.46 -17.06
N SER A 753 -20.72 14.08 -15.96
CA SER A 753 -21.64 14.85 -15.14
C SER A 753 -23.12 14.93 -15.59
N TYR A 754 -23.54 14.60 -16.79
CA TYR A 754 -24.95 14.74 -17.20
C TYR A 754 -25.51 13.49 -17.86
N PRO A 755 -26.79 13.11 -17.66
CA PRO A 755 -27.97 13.95 -17.40
C PRO A 755 -28.15 14.43 -15.94
N PHE A 756 -27.67 13.72 -14.92
CA PHE A 756 -27.78 14.15 -13.52
C PHE A 756 -26.40 14.44 -12.97
N ASN A 757 -26.09 15.73 -12.78
CA ASN A 757 -24.83 16.15 -12.20
C ASN A 757 -24.89 16.19 -10.69
N ILE A 758 -24.21 15.27 -10.03
CA ILE A 758 -24.08 15.22 -8.58
C ILE A 758 -22.70 15.63 -8.06
N SER A 759 -21.80 16.11 -8.94
CA SER A 759 -20.51 16.68 -8.52
C SER A 759 -20.67 18.06 -7.84
N ALA A 760 -21.86 18.65 -7.95
CA ALA A 760 -22.29 19.86 -7.27
C ALA A 760 -23.61 19.62 -6.54
N LYS A 761 -23.95 20.48 -5.58
CA LYS A 761 -25.19 20.36 -4.81
C LYS A 761 -26.44 20.44 -5.68
N HIS A 762 -26.42 21.29 -6.70
CA HIS A 762 -27.52 21.52 -7.62
C HIS A 762 -27.01 21.35 -9.06
N GLY A 763 -27.68 20.52 -9.86
CA GLY A 763 -27.41 20.30 -11.27
C GLY A 763 -28.67 20.44 -12.10
N LEU A 764 -28.56 20.96 -13.33
CA LEU A 764 -29.62 21.01 -14.33
C LEU A 764 -29.02 20.79 -15.71
N ALA A 765 -29.69 20.01 -16.55
CA ALA A 765 -29.36 19.89 -17.97
C ALA A 765 -30.61 19.92 -18.82
N GLN A 766 -30.54 20.55 -19.99
CA GLN A 766 -31.52 20.44 -21.05
C GLN A 766 -30.86 19.73 -22.25
N THR A 767 -31.49 18.67 -22.77
CA THR A 767 -30.91 17.84 -23.82
C THR A 767 -31.96 17.62 -24.92
N ILE A 768 -31.65 17.95 -26.17
CA ILE A 768 -32.53 17.74 -27.32
C ILE A 768 -32.18 16.42 -28.01
N TYR A 769 -33.20 15.56 -28.20
CA TYR A 769 -33.18 14.38 -29.07
C TYR A 769 -34.04 14.63 -30.29
N THR A 770 -33.48 14.37 -31.45
CA THR A 770 -34.17 14.66 -32.72
C THR A 770 -35.28 13.66 -33.02
N GLN A 771 -36.22 14.07 -33.86
CA GLN A 771 -37.27 13.20 -34.40
C GLN A 771 -36.72 11.89 -34.96
N GLN A 772 -35.61 11.94 -35.68
CA GLN A 772 -34.98 10.76 -36.27
C GLN A 772 -34.47 9.78 -35.20
N GLU A 773 -33.90 10.28 -34.11
CA GLU A 773 -33.38 9.46 -32.99
C GLU A 773 -34.52 8.84 -32.20
N VAL A 774 -35.62 9.56 -31.96
CA VAL A 774 -36.78 9.09 -31.20
C VAL A 774 -37.74 8.22 -32.02
N GLY A 775 -37.55 8.17 -33.34
CA GLY A 775 -38.35 7.33 -34.28
C GLY A 775 -39.56 8.01 -34.90
N GLY A 776 -39.81 9.29 -34.64
CA GLY A 776 -40.74 10.16 -35.38
C GLY A 776 -42.25 9.81 -35.33
N THR A 777 -42.63 8.81 -34.54
CA THR A 777 -44.04 8.38 -34.40
C THR A 777 -44.60 8.92 -33.07
N ALA A 778 -45.74 9.62 -33.17
CA ALA A 778 -46.45 10.07 -31.99
C ALA A 778 -46.80 8.87 -31.08
N SER A 779 -46.48 9.01 -29.78
CA SER A 779 -46.61 7.91 -28.82
C SER A 779 -46.73 8.46 -27.40
N THR A 780 -47.08 7.61 -26.45
CA THR A 780 -47.02 7.94 -25.05
C THR A 780 -45.74 7.35 -24.44
N ILE A 781 -44.87 8.21 -23.86
CA ILE A 781 -43.69 7.78 -23.13
C ILE A 781 -44.12 7.57 -21.68
N THR A 782 -43.83 6.39 -21.11
CA THR A 782 -44.19 6.01 -19.73
C THR A 782 -42.99 5.68 -18.86
N ALA A 783 -41.83 5.47 -19.47
CA ALA A 783 -40.61 5.26 -18.74
C ALA A 783 -39.40 5.75 -19.56
N VAL A 784 -38.33 6.03 -18.88
CA VAL A 784 -37.00 6.32 -19.46
C VAL A 784 -35.95 5.46 -18.82
N LYS A 785 -34.82 5.29 -19.50
CA LYS A 785 -33.66 4.59 -19.00
C LYS A 785 -32.41 5.38 -19.34
N PHE A 786 -31.58 5.64 -18.34
CA PHE A 786 -30.25 6.25 -18.48
C PHE A 786 -29.15 5.24 -18.27
N TYR A 787 -27.91 5.55 -18.66
CA TYR A 787 -26.78 4.62 -18.68
C TYR A 787 -25.63 5.17 -17.83
N PRO A 788 -25.62 4.84 -16.53
CA PRO A 788 -24.60 5.32 -15.60
C PRO A 788 -23.30 4.54 -15.71
N TYR A 789 -22.22 5.14 -15.20
CA TYR A 789 -20.94 4.51 -14.95
C TYR A 789 -20.40 5.01 -13.62
N VAL A 790 -20.11 4.12 -12.70
CA VAL A 790 -19.48 4.43 -11.41
C VAL A 790 -18.00 4.05 -11.45
N PHE A 791 -17.11 5.00 -11.14
CA PHE A 791 -15.66 4.76 -11.17
C PHE A 791 -15.20 3.90 -10.00
N GLY A 792 -14.43 2.85 -10.27
CA GLY A 792 -13.84 1.97 -9.28
C GLY A 792 -14.86 1.21 -8.44
N LYS A 793 -14.53 0.97 -7.17
CA LYS A 793 -15.43 0.33 -6.18
C LYS A 793 -16.15 1.36 -5.29
N ASN A 794 -16.29 2.59 -5.75
CA ASN A 794 -16.87 3.67 -4.97
C ASN A 794 -18.40 3.54 -4.86
N GLU A 795 -18.95 4.05 -3.78
CA GLU A 795 -20.40 4.16 -3.60
C GLU A 795 -20.85 5.58 -3.95
N VAL A 796 -22.07 5.68 -4.49
CA VAL A 796 -22.74 6.93 -4.81
C VAL A 796 -23.97 7.06 -3.92
N ASP A 797 -24.02 8.14 -3.12
CA ASP A 797 -25.18 8.42 -2.28
C ASP A 797 -26.42 8.68 -3.13
N ALA A 798 -27.58 8.34 -2.58
CA ALA A 798 -28.86 8.64 -3.20
C ALA A 798 -29.05 10.16 -3.32
N PHE A 799 -29.60 10.61 -4.44
CA PHE A 799 -29.87 12.01 -4.74
C PHE A 799 -31.29 12.23 -5.22
N THR A 800 -31.80 13.45 -5.10
CA THR A 800 -33.10 13.82 -5.65
C THR A 800 -32.94 14.12 -7.14
N GLY A 801 -33.77 13.45 -7.98
CA GLY A 801 -33.84 13.67 -9.42
C GLY A 801 -35.24 14.11 -9.86
N LYS A 802 -35.30 15.07 -10.78
CA LYS A 802 -36.53 15.43 -11.48
C LYS A 802 -36.32 15.35 -12.98
N ILE A 803 -37.33 14.90 -13.70
CA ILE A 803 -37.31 14.82 -15.15
C ILE A 803 -38.50 15.61 -15.69
N TYR A 804 -38.22 16.47 -16.61
CA TYR A 804 -39.21 17.24 -17.34
C TYR A 804 -39.06 16.93 -18.85
N MET A 805 -40.18 16.93 -19.59
CA MET A 805 -40.18 16.69 -21.02
C MET A 805 -40.95 17.77 -21.76
N ALA A 806 -40.46 18.14 -22.93
CA ALA A 806 -41.13 19.09 -23.83
C ALA A 806 -41.01 18.61 -25.30
N ASN A 807 -42.10 18.70 -26.05
CA ASN A 807 -42.03 18.63 -27.51
C ASN A 807 -41.44 19.97 -28.04
N THR A 808 -40.50 19.93 -28.97
CA THR A 808 -39.84 21.15 -29.46
C THR A 808 -39.56 21.10 -30.96
N ALA A 809 -39.58 22.25 -31.59
CA ALA A 809 -39.10 22.41 -32.94
C ALA A 809 -37.57 22.62 -33.03
N LYS A 810 -36.92 22.93 -31.89
CA LYS A 810 -35.45 23.14 -31.85
C LYS A 810 -34.75 21.80 -32.16
N THR A 811 -33.71 21.88 -32.99
CA THR A 811 -32.79 20.76 -33.27
C THR A 811 -31.48 20.92 -32.53
N SER A 812 -31.19 22.11 -32.04
CA SER A 812 -29.97 22.50 -31.27
C SER A 812 -30.24 23.76 -30.47
N PHE A 813 -29.32 24.06 -29.54
CA PHE A 813 -29.30 25.28 -28.72
C PHE A 813 -28.36 26.32 -29.33
N GLU A 814 -28.80 27.02 -30.37
CA GLU A 814 -28.03 28.11 -30.94
C GLU A 814 -28.01 29.29 -29.98
N GLY A 815 -26.79 29.89 -29.75
CA GLY A 815 -26.62 30.98 -28.85
C GLY A 815 -26.78 30.65 -27.37
N ASN A 816 -26.78 29.36 -26.98
CA ASN A 816 -27.02 28.88 -25.62
C ASN A 816 -28.35 29.33 -25.02
N ASP A 817 -29.39 29.44 -25.84
CA ASP A 817 -30.74 29.85 -25.49
C ASP A 817 -31.57 28.62 -25.04
N PRO A 818 -31.82 28.45 -23.71
CA PRO A 818 -32.56 27.31 -23.19
C PRO A 818 -34.06 27.37 -23.58
N ILE A 819 -34.71 26.21 -23.54
CA ILE A 819 -36.17 26.14 -23.63
C ILE A 819 -36.77 26.63 -22.28
N SER A 820 -37.82 27.47 -22.37
CA SER A 820 -38.45 28.04 -21.15
C SER A 820 -39.03 26.92 -20.25
N GLN A 821 -38.94 27.10 -18.94
CA GLN A 821 -39.52 26.12 -17.99
C GLN A 821 -41.04 25.91 -18.20
N SER A 822 -41.76 26.92 -18.64
CA SER A 822 -43.20 26.81 -18.92
C SER A 822 -43.60 25.89 -20.05
N GLU A 823 -42.63 25.49 -20.92
CA GLU A 823 -42.84 24.55 -22.02
C GLU A 823 -42.71 23.08 -21.58
N PHE A 824 -42.18 22.87 -20.37
CA PHE A 824 -41.92 21.53 -19.88
C PHE A 824 -43.06 20.98 -19.01
N GLN A 825 -43.38 19.70 -19.22
CA GLN A 825 -44.16 18.91 -18.28
C GLN A 825 -43.22 18.19 -17.30
N LEU A 826 -43.45 18.34 -15.97
CA LEU A 826 -42.80 17.47 -14.98
C LEU A 826 -43.36 16.06 -15.11
N VAL A 827 -42.51 15.09 -15.40
CA VAL A 827 -42.88 13.70 -15.60
C VAL A 827 -42.36 12.74 -14.55
N TYR A 828 -41.34 13.15 -13.78
CA TYR A 828 -40.82 12.38 -12.67
C TYR A 828 -40.23 13.27 -11.60
N SER A 829 -40.45 12.90 -10.31
CA SER A 829 -39.78 13.55 -9.16
C SER A 829 -39.59 12.52 -8.05
N GLY A 830 -38.36 12.16 -7.75
CA GLY A 830 -38.08 11.14 -6.74
C GLY A 830 -36.62 11.03 -6.35
N THR A 831 -36.33 10.09 -5.46
CA THR A 831 -34.97 9.72 -5.07
C THR A 831 -34.41 8.70 -6.03
N LEU A 832 -33.24 8.97 -6.56
CA LEU A 832 -32.48 8.10 -7.44
C LEU A 832 -31.24 7.57 -6.71
N LYS A 833 -30.92 6.31 -6.91
CA LYS A 833 -29.69 5.67 -6.43
C LYS A 833 -29.06 4.89 -7.59
N VAL A 834 -27.76 5.04 -7.73
CA VAL A 834 -26.93 4.28 -8.67
C VAL A 834 -25.91 3.50 -7.85
N ASN A 835 -25.93 2.19 -7.97
CA ASN A 835 -24.97 1.34 -7.29
C ASN A 835 -23.76 1.05 -8.20
N ASN A 836 -22.65 0.67 -7.58
CA ASN A 836 -21.51 0.19 -8.34
C ASN A 836 -21.90 -1.06 -9.17
N GLY A 837 -21.52 -1.06 -10.45
CA GLY A 837 -21.90 -2.12 -11.40
C GLY A 837 -23.25 -1.93 -12.11
N ASP A 838 -24.06 -0.93 -11.75
CA ASP A 838 -25.27 -0.59 -12.49
C ASP A 838 -24.91 -0.04 -13.87
N THR A 839 -25.34 -0.72 -14.93
CA THR A 839 -25.16 -0.30 -16.32
C THR A 839 -26.38 0.44 -16.87
N GLU A 840 -27.51 0.37 -16.18
CA GLU A 840 -28.79 0.96 -16.56
C GLU A 840 -29.50 1.53 -15.33
N LEU A 841 -30.13 2.70 -15.49
CA LEU A 841 -31.01 3.32 -14.51
C LEU A 841 -32.40 3.51 -15.12
N PRO A 842 -33.30 2.52 -15.03
CA PRO A 842 -34.69 2.64 -15.51
C PRO A 842 -35.51 3.46 -14.52
N ILE A 843 -36.34 4.37 -15.05
CA ILE A 843 -37.19 5.27 -14.27
C ILE A 843 -38.60 5.24 -14.89
N MET A 844 -39.59 4.78 -14.12
CA MET A 844 -41.00 4.92 -14.49
C MET A 844 -41.43 6.38 -14.27
N LEU A 845 -42.10 6.95 -15.21
CA LEU A 845 -42.63 8.32 -15.10
C LEU A 845 -43.86 8.35 -14.19
N ASP A 846 -43.91 9.34 -13.29
CA ASP A 846 -45.05 9.62 -12.43
C ASP A 846 -46.26 10.05 -13.27
N SER A 847 -45.98 10.73 -14.38
CA SER A 847 -46.98 11.17 -15.36
C SER A 847 -46.51 10.83 -16.78
N PRO A 848 -47.31 10.10 -17.57
CA PRO A 848 -46.97 9.82 -18.95
C PRO A 848 -46.79 11.10 -19.78
N PHE A 849 -45.87 11.08 -20.71
CA PHE A 849 -45.64 12.20 -21.65
C PHE A 849 -46.15 11.89 -23.04
N ASN A 850 -46.95 12.79 -23.59
CA ASN A 850 -47.49 12.68 -24.94
C ASN A 850 -46.48 13.24 -25.95
N TYR A 851 -45.73 12.35 -26.56
CA TYR A 851 -44.76 12.70 -27.61
C TYR A 851 -45.49 12.88 -28.95
N SER A 852 -45.29 14.06 -29.53
CA SER A 852 -45.97 14.47 -30.76
C SER A 852 -45.37 13.92 -32.08
N GLY A 853 -44.23 13.23 -32.00
CA GLY A 853 -43.52 12.67 -33.16
C GLY A 853 -42.46 13.64 -33.75
N GLY A 854 -42.20 14.77 -33.13
CA GLY A 854 -41.13 15.73 -33.49
C GLY A 854 -39.84 15.55 -32.70
N ASN A 855 -39.09 16.63 -32.47
CA ASN A 855 -37.97 16.60 -31.52
C ASN A 855 -38.50 16.68 -30.07
N ILE A 856 -37.76 16.12 -29.15
CA ILE A 856 -38.05 16.16 -27.72
C ILE A 856 -36.87 16.77 -26.95
N CYS A 857 -37.19 17.64 -26.00
CA CYS A 857 -36.20 18.11 -25.04
C CYS A 857 -36.47 17.48 -23.67
N ILE A 858 -35.43 16.90 -23.08
CA ILE A 858 -35.44 16.38 -21.71
C ILE A 858 -34.71 17.37 -20.83
N MET A 859 -35.37 17.86 -19.80
CA MET A 859 -34.71 18.64 -18.74
C MET A 859 -34.61 17.77 -17.48
N THR A 860 -33.38 17.59 -17.00
CA THR A 860 -33.09 16.86 -15.76
C THR A 860 -32.59 17.83 -14.70
N VAL A 861 -33.04 17.64 -13.47
CA VAL A 861 -32.59 18.40 -12.31
C VAL A 861 -32.09 17.40 -11.28
N SER A 862 -30.93 17.65 -10.72
CA SER A 862 -30.36 16.87 -9.60
C SER A 862 -30.09 17.74 -8.40
N GLU A 863 -30.36 17.18 -7.21
CA GLU A 863 -30.01 17.80 -5.94
C GLU A 863 -29.40 16.73 -5.00
N THR A 864 -28.21 17.00 -4.47
CA THR A 864 -27.53 16.09 -3.55
C THR A 864 -27.03 16.79 -2.30
N LYS A 865 -27.01 16.06 -1.19
CA LYS A 865 -26.38 16.51 0.08
C LYS A 865 -24.89 16.19 0.12
N SER A 866 -24.47 15.15 -0.62
CA SER A 866 -23.09 14.65 -0.68
C SER A 866 -22.60 14.70 -2.14
N PRO A 867 -22.00 15.81 -2.59
CA PRO A 867 -21.44 15.88 -3.94
C PRO A 867 -20.40 14.79 -4.19
N SER A 868 -20.49 14.13 -5.34
CA SER A 868 -19.62 13.03 -5.73
C SER A 868 -19.18 13.15 -7.19
N TYR A 869 -17.88 12.88 -7.45
CA TYR A 869 -17.30 12.83 -8.79
C TYR A 869 -17.21 11.41 -9.36
N TYR A 870 -17.69 10.41 -8.61
CA TYR A 870 -17.59 9.01 -9.04
C TYR A 870 -18.67 8.55 -10.01
N LEU A 871 -19.72 9.36 -10.26
CA LEU A 871 -20.77 9.05 -11.20
C LEU A 871 -20.54 9.79 -12.52
N SER A 872 -20.50 9.05 -13.61
CA SER A 872 -20.54 9.52 -14.98
C SER A 872 -21.65 8.84 -15.77
N TRP A 873 -21.85 9.22 -17.02
CA TRP A 873 -22.89 8.69 -17.89
C TRP A 873 -22.32 8.39 -19.27
N TYR A 874 -22.82 7.32 -19.88
CA TYR A 874 -22.47 7.04 -21.28
C TYR A 874 -23.18 7.98 -22.24
N GLY A 875 -22.47 8.39 -23.31
CA GLY A 875 -23.00 9.27 -24.34
C GLY A 875 -22.14 9.34 -25.59
N LYS A 876 -22.63 10.05 -26.59
CA LYS A 876 -21.90 10.33 -27.83
C LYS A 876 -21.54 11.82 -27.95
N SER A 877 -20.54 12.14 -28.75
CA SER A 877 -20.20 13.52 -29.07
C SER A 877 -21.31 14.16 -29.92
N ALA A 878 -21.83 15.31 -29.49
CA ALA A 878 -22.79 16.12 -30.22
C ALA A 878 -22.69 17.57 -29.77
N GLU A 879 -22.45 18.47 -30.67
CA GLU A 879 -22.34 19.90 -30.37
C GLU A 879 -23.71 20.57 -30.29
N LYS A 880 -23.87 21.50 -29.36
CA LYS A 880 -25.07 22.34 -29.17
C LYS A 880 -26.38 21.58 -28.93
N ARG A 881 -26.27 20.30 -28.52
CA ARG A 881 -27.46 19.45 -28.25
C ARG A 881 -27.78 19.40 -26.76
N GLN A 882 -26.88 19.85 -25.91
CA GLN A 882 -27.06 19.89 -24.47
C GLN A 882 -26.59 21.22 -23.88
N LEU A 883 -27.42 21.78 -23.00
CA LEU A 883 -27.06 22.86 -22.10
C LEU A 883 -27.03 22.36 -20.66
N SER A 884 -26.13 22.90 -19.86
CA SER A 884 -25.95 22.49 -18.47
C SER A 884 -25.76 23.68 -17.52
N TYR A 885 -26.11 23.43 -16.27
CA TYR A 885 -25.81 24.30 -15.13
C TYR A 885 -25.47 23.45 -13.91
N SER A 886 -24.50 23.92 -13.13
CA SER A 886 -24.21 23.31 -11.82
C SER A 886 -23.79 24.38 -10.82
N SER A 887 -24.21 24.21 -9.56
CA SER A 887 -23.90 25.16 -8.47
C SER A 887 -23.75 24.45 -7.13
N LYS A 888 -22.84 24.98 -6.32
CA LYS A 888 -22.65 24.53 -4.92
C LYS A 888 -23.62 25.23 -3.94
N THR A 889 -24.25 26.32 -4.35
CA THR A 889 -24.96 27.22 -3.42
C THR A 889 -26.45 27.40 -3.74
N ALA A 890 -26.84 27.49 -4.99
CA ALA A 890 -28.22 27.80 -5.39
C ALA A 890 -28.69 27.02 -6.59
N PRO A 891 -29.98 26.64 -6.66
CA PRO A 891 -30.58 26.04 -7.86
C PRO A 891 -30.62 27.05 -9.02
N PHE A 892 -30.84 26.54 -10.24
CA PHE A 892 -31.00 27.34 -11.45
C PHE A 892 -32.35 28.12 -11.42
N ASP A 893 -32.34 29.37 -11.77
CA ASP A 893 -33.52 30.28 -11.75
C ASP A 893 -33.94 30.74 -13.15
N PHE A 894 -33.40 30.18 -14.22
CA PHE A 894 -33.65 30.52 -15.63
C PHE A 894 -33.25 31.95 -16.06
N THR A 895 -32.69 32.76 -15.17
CA THR A 895 -32.07 34.06 -15.52
C THR A 895 -30.56 33.94 -15.72
N GLN A 896 -29.98 32.78 -15.32
CA GLN A 896 -28.56 32.51 -15.37
C GLN A 896 -28.17 31.91 -16.73
N ALA A 897 -26.93 32.10 -17.16
CA ALA A 897 -26.42 31.51 -18.37
C ALA A 897 -26.14 30.00 -18.18
N MET A 898 -26.53 29.18 -19.14
CA MET A 898 -26.19 27.77 -19.22
C MET A 898 -24.96 27.56 -20.12
N LYS A 899 -24.19 26.54 -19.78
CA LYS A 899 -23.02 26.11 -20.57
C LYS A 899 -23.41 25.11 -21.63
N SER A 900 -22.93 25.30 -22.86
CA SER A 900 -23.07 24.28 -23.90
C SER A 900 -22.13 23.13 -23.66
N GLU A 901 -22.67 21.93 -23.67
CA GLU A 901 -21.89 20.68 -23.55
C GLU A 901 -21.69 20.03 -24.93
N LYS A 902 -20.62 19.22 -25.04
CA LYS A 902 -20.24 18.54 -26.28
C LYS A 902 -20.71 17.07 -26.34
N TYR A 903 -21.55 16.65 -25.40
CA TYR A 903 -22.00 15.29 -25.30
C TYR A 903 -23.51 15.19 -25.28
N LEU A 904 -24.05 14.13 -25.91
CA LEU A 904 -25.46 13.73 -25.86
C LEU A 904 -25.53 12.45 -25.02
N PRO A 905 -26.13 12.47 -23.81
CA PRO A 905 -26.29 11.28 -22.98
C PRO A 905 -27.08 10.19 -23.69
N ASN A 906 -26.67 8.95 -23.47
CA ASN A 906 -27.48 7.80 -23.87
C ASN A 906 -28.79 7.79 -23.09
N ILE A 907 -29.88 7.52 -23.76
CA ILE A 907 -31.23 7.41 -23.20
C ILE A 907 -32.03 6.36 -23.96
N SER A 908 -32.99 5.71 -23.27
CA SER A 908 -34.03 4.93 -23.91
C SER A 908 -35.38 5.45 -23.46
N PHE A 909 -36.35 5.50 -24.38
CA PHE A 909 -37.73 5.85 -24.12
C PHE A 909 -38.61 4.61 -24.24
N PHE A 910 -39.36 4.29 -23.19
CA PHE A 910 -40.39 3.26 -23.34
C PHE A 910 -41.67 3.89 -23.91
N THR A 911 -41.95 3.56 -25.16
CA THR A 911 -43.07 4.11 -25.90
C THR A 911 -44.16 3.04 -26.05
N SER A 912 -45.34 3.39 -25.60
CA SER A 912 -46.54 2.66 -26.00
C SER A 912 -47.14 3.39 -27.23
N THR A 913 -47.45 2.67 -28.28
CA THR A 913 -48.42 3.23 -29.22
C THR A 913 -49.66 3.52 -28.37
N SER A 914 -50.02 4.78 -28.21
CA SER A 914 -51.38 5.10 -27.83
C SER A 914 -52.21 4.21 -28.74
N GLY A 915 -52.90 3.21 -28.12
CA GLY A 915 -54.04 2.59 -28.80
C GLY A 915 -54.88 3.80 -29.09
N GLY A 916 -54.65 4.40 -30.29
CA GLY A 916 -55.40 5.56 -30.66
C GLY A 916 -56.80 5.08 -30.62
N VAL A 917 -57.56 5.64 -29.73
CA VAL A 917 -58.97 5.82 -30.07
C VAL A 917 -58.86 6.56 -31.38
N ASN A 918 -58.91 5.81 -32.52
CA ASN A 918 -59.14 6.38 -33.85
C ASN A 918 -60.14 7.50 -33.59
N SER A 919 -59.87 8.74 -33.97
CA SER A 919 -60.72 9.87 -33.69
C SER A 919 -62.14 9.40 -33.99
N LEU A 920 -62.87 9.09 -32.94
CA LEU A 920 -64.29 8.70 -33.09
C LEU A 920 -64.92 9.91 -33.70
N SER A 921 -65.38 9.75 -34.85
CA SER A 921 -66.12 10.80 -35.59
C SER A 921 -67.09 11.41 -34.58
N THR A 922 -67.02 12.69 -34.39
CA THR A 922 -67.88 13.47 -33.46
C THR A 922 -69.33 13.51 -33.84
N ASN A 923 -69.84 12.56 -34.57
CA ASN A 923 -71.21 12.57 -35.14
C ASN A 923 -72.26 11.76 -34.36
N GLY A 924 -71.98 11.41 -33.09
CA GLY A 924 -72.99 10.83 -32.22
C GLY A 924 -73.15 11.61 -30.93
N ASN A 925 -74.30 12.12 -30.55
CA ASN A 925 -74.57 12.72 -29.26
C ASN A 925 -74.65 11.63 -28.17
N LEU A 926 -73.54 11.24 -27.60
CA LEU A 926 -73.51 10.36 -26.40
C LEU A 926 -73.58 11.24 -25.13
N ILE A 927 -74.59 11.02 -24.35
CA ILE A 927 -74.81 11.72 -23.06
C ILE A 927 -74.77 10.73 -21.93
N ILE A 928 -73.98 11.04 -20.91
CA ILE A 928 -73.88 10.28 -19.61
C ILE A 928 -74.45 11.17 -18.54
N TYR A 929 -75.41 10.65 -17.75
CA TYR A 929 -75.93 11.42 -16.61
C TYR A 929 -76.34 10.46 -15.46
N PRO A 930 -76.08 10.84 -14.21
CA PRO A 930 -75.22 11.96 -13.86
C PRO A 930 -73.80 11.73 -14.28
N SER A 931 -73.06 12.81 -14.59
CA SER A 931 -71.60 12.74 -14.90
C SER A 931 -70.72 12.42 -13.67
N MET A 932 -71.30 12.52 -12.45
CA MET A 932 -70.74 12.04 -11.19
C MET A 932 -71.79 11.13 -10.53
N ALA A 933 -71.51 9.89 -10.26
CA ALA A 933 -72.42 8.87 -9.78
C ALA A 933 -71.76 7.92 -8.74
N GLN A 934 -72.61 7.42 -7.83
CA GLN A 934 -72.17 6.43 -6.82
C GLN A 934 -72.49 4.96 -7.25
N THR A 935 -73.63 4.71 -7.78
CA THR A 935 -74.07 3.34 -8.05
C THR A 935 -74.52 3.11 -9.48
N VAL A 936 -75.14 4.12 -10.11
CA VAL A 936 -75.75 3.98 -11.42
C VAL A 936 -75.46 5.18 -12.30
N ILE A 937 -75.21 4.92 -13.60
CA ILE A 937 -75.15 5.95 -14.65
C ILE A 937 -76.15 5.58 -15.76
N ASN A 938 -76.74 6.59 -16.38
CA ASN A 938 -77.51 6.46 -17.57
C ASN A 938 -76.74 6.90 -18.80
N VAL A 939 -76.82 6.16 -19.84
CA VAL A 939 -76.20 6.42 -21.15
C VAL A 939 -77.30 6.66 -22.17
N LYS A 940 -77.31 7.82 -22.89
CA LYS A 940 -78.26 8.08 -23.97
C LYS A 940 -77.46 8.42 -25.20
N SER A 941 -77.92 7.84 -26.35
CA SER A 941 -77.35 8.04 -27.68
C SER A 941 -78.46 8.30 -28.66
N ASP A 942 -78.17 9.07 -29.73
CA ASP A 942 -79.10 9.36 -30.84
C ASP A 942 -79.23 8.15 -31.82
N SER A 943 -78.40 7.15 -31.65
CA SER A 943 -78.38 5.85 -32.39
C SER A 943 -78.18 4.70 -31.42
N ALA A 944 -78.38 3.47 -31.94
CA ALA A 944 -78.10 2.25 -31.12
C ALA A 944 -76.74 2.34 -30.47
N ILE A 945 -76.71 2.11 -29.13
CA ILE A 945 -75.51 2.30 -28.25
C ILE A 945 -74.41 1.32 -28.66
N GLY A 946 -74.77 0.10 -29.11
CA GLY A 946 -73.74 -0.91 -29.33
C GLY A 946 -73.21 -1.54 -28.08
N GLU A 947 -72.01 -2.09 -28.15
CA GLU A 947 -71.25 -2.58 -26.97
C GLU A 947 -70.79 -1.39 -26.17
N ILE A 948 -70.96 -1.50 -24.83
CA ILE A 948 -70.43 -0.50 -23.86
C ILE A 948 -69.23 -1.07 -23.18
N GLU A 949 -68.13 -0.31 -23.23
CA GLU A 949 -66.89 -0.60 -22.55
C GLU A 949 -66.59 0.54 -21.60
N ILE A 950 -66.25 0.24 -20.35
CA ILE A 950 -65.77 1.23 -19.38
C ILE A 950 -64.32 0.95 -19.07
N TYR A 951 -63.49 1.97 -19.22
CA TYR A 951 -62.06 1.92 -18.97
C TYR A 951 -61.71 2.86 -17.82
N SER A 952 -60.68 2.48 -17.03
CA SER A 952 -60.00 3.44 -16.17
C SER A 952 -59.25 4.50 -16.99
N THR A 953 -58.86 5.61 -16.37
CA THR A 953 -58.03 6.63 -17.05
C THR A 953 -56.65 6.12 -17.49
N SER A 954 -56.19 4.99 -16.93
CA SER A 954 -54.98 4.25 -17.38
C SER A 954 -55.23 3.31 -18.58
N GLY A 955 -56.44 3.29 -19.13
CA GLY A 955 -56.79 2.48 -20.29
C GLY A 955 -57.14 1.01 -19.98
N VAL A 956 -57.25 0.64 -18.71
CA VAL A 956 -57.62 -0.73 -18.31
C VAL A 956 -59.14 -0.91 -18.39
N LEU A 957 -59.59 -1.93 -19.11
CA LEU A 957 -61.02 -2.28 -19.21
C LEU A 957 -61.53 -2.74 -17.85
N GLN A 958 -62.57 -2.07 -17.33
CA GLN A 958 -63.19 -2.34 -16.03
C GLN A 958 -64.52 -3.03 -16.15
N MET A 959 -65.23 -2.75 -17.21
CA MET A 959 -66.55 -3.30 -17.48
C MET A 959 -66.83 -3.38 -18.99
N ARG A 960 -67.47 -4.45 -19.43
CA ARG A 960 -67.95 -4.61 -20.80
C ARG A 960 -69.36 -5.21 -20.76
N THR A 961 -70.28 -4.65 -21.56
CA THR A 961 -71.63 -5.22 -21.73
C THR A 961 -72.20 -4.93 -23.14
N SER A 962 -72.86 -5.89 -23.70
CA SER A 962 -73.64 -5.77 -24.95
C SER A 962 -75.15 -5.92 -24.76
N GLU A 963 -75.61 -5.94 -23.50
CA GLU A 963 -76.99 -6.07 -23.09
C GLU A 963 -77.90 -4.98 -23.76
N PHE A 964 -77.38 -3.79 -23.95
CA PHE A 964 -78.03 -2.60 -24.46
C PHE A 964 -77.62 -2.28 -25.91
N ALA A 965 -77.13 -3.27 -26.67
CA ALA A 965 -76.51 -3.01 -27.98
C ALA A 965 -77.49 -2.39 -29.02
N ASN A 966 -78.75 -2.72 -28.98
CA ASN A 966 -79.78 -2.22 -29.84
C ASN A 966 -80.63 -1.09 -29.26
N GLU A 967 -80.37 -0.68 -28.05
CA GLU A 967 -81.09 0.39 -27.33
C GLU A 967 -80.41 1.77 -27.55
N THR A 968 -81.18 2.84 -27.42
CA THR A 968 -80.71 4.22 -27.42
C THR A 968 -80.49 4.82 -26.02
N VAL A 969 -80.95 4.14 -24.98
CA VAL A 969 -80.83 4.46 -23.60
C VAL A 969 -80.43 3.23 -22.81
N ALA A 970 -79.39 3.32 -21.99
CA ALA A 970 -78.95 2.24 -21.11
C ALA A 970 -78.75 2.78 -19.68
N THR A 971 -79.06 1.93 -18.67
CA THR A 971 -78.84 2.19 -17.29
C THR A 971 -77.80 1.18 -16.77
N LEU A 972 -76.60 1.64 -16.41
CA LEU A 972 -75.53 0.76 -15.98
C LEU A 972 -75.36 0.85 -14.50
N ASN A 973 -75.27 -0.31 -13.85
CA ASN A 973 -74.80 -0.40 -12.48
C ASN A 973 -73.29 -0.35 -12.40
N ILE A 974 -72.78 0.67 -11.74
CA ILE A 974 -71.32 0.90 -11.56
C ILE A 974 -70.89 0.74 -10.12
N SER A 975 -71.70 0.15 -9.24
CA SER A 975 -71.40 -0.05 -7.83
C SER A 975 -70.08 -0.79 -7.55
N ASN A 976 -69.70 -1.70 -8.47
CA ASN A 976 -68.46 -2.48 -8.38
C ASN A 976 -67.21 -1.75 -8.83
N LEU A 977 -67.33 -0.55 -9.40
CA LEU A 977 -66.16 0.26 -9.75
C LEU A 977 -65.65 1.00 -8.51
N GLN A 978 -64.34 1.12 -8.40
CA GLN A 978 -63.69 1.96 -7.35
C GLN A 978 -63.95 3.43 -7.60
N ASN A 979 -63.86 4.26 -6.57
CA ASN A 979 -63.97 5.70 -6.74
C ASN A 979 -62.86 6.22 -7.65
N GLY A 980 -63.20 7.00 -8.68
CA GLY A 980 -62.23 7.49 -9.67
C GLY A 980 -62.90 7.96 -10.97
N CYS A 981 -62.08 8.46 -11.90
CA CYS A 981 -62.49 8.83 -13.25
C CYS A 981 -62.45 7.67 -14.20
N TYR A 982 -63.48 7.54 -15.06
CA TYR A 982 -63.67 6.47 -16.02
C TYR A 982 -64.03 7.03 -17.38
N ILE A 983 -63.68 6.27 -18.43
CA ILE A 983 -64.07 6.55 -19.80
C ILE A 983 -65.07 5.45 -20.25
N LEU A 984 -66.31 5.82 -20.52
CA LEU A 984 -67.27 4.96 -21.15
C LEU A 984 -67.15 5.12 -22.66
N LYS A 985 -67.00 4.03 -23.37
CA LYS A 985 -66.90 3.94 -24.82
C LYS A 985 -68.03 3.10 -25.35
N THR A 986 -68.59 3.52 -26.44
CA THR A 986 -69.57 2.80 -27.26
C THR A 986 -69.01 2.63 -28.67
N ASN A 987 -69.73 1.93 -29.59
CA ASN A 987 -69.29 1.80 -30.98
C ASN A 987 -69.08 3.15 -31.71
N ASN A 988 -69.77 4.20 -31.30
CA ASN A 988 -69.83 5.48 -32.00
C ASN A 988 -69.29 6.68 -31.27
N ALA A 989 -69.04 6.61 -29.94
CA ALA A 989 -68.58 7.74 -29.11
C ALA A 989 -67.97 7.29 -27.80
N ALA A 990 -67.21 8.19 -27.15
CA ALA A 990 -66.71 8.00 -25.79
C ALA A 990 -66.96 9.25 -24.95
N ARG A 991 -67.22 9.05 -23.65
CA ARG A 991 -67.42 10.10 -22.64
C ARG A 991 -66.82 9.72 -21.30
N MET A 992 -66.41 10.74 -20.56
CA MET A 992 -65.88 10.55 -19.22
C MET A 992 -66.98 10.72 -18.16
N PHE A 993 -66.93 9.93 -17.10
CA PHE A 993 -67.72 10.12 -15.91
C PHE A 993 -66.86 9.87 -14.63
N VAL A 994 -67.33 10.32 -13.47
CA VAL A 994 -66.68 10.15 -12.18
C VAL A 994 -67.50 9.22 -11.30
N LYS A 995 -66.95 8.16 -10.81
CA LYS A 995 -67.47 7.28 -9.75
C LYS A 995 -67.06 7.89 -8.38
N GLN A 996 -68.02 8.14 -7.52
CA GLN A 996 -67.85 8.69 -6.16
C GLN A 996 -68.08 7.60 -5.09
#